data_eee39b9458d975c2b4afdb7753a4fbec
#
_entry.id   eee39b9458d975c2b4afdb7753a4fbec
#
_cell.length_a   1.000
_cell.length_b   1.000
_cell.length_c   1.000
_cell.angle_alpha   90.00
_cell.angle_beta   90.00
_cell.angle_gamma   90.00
#
_symmetry.space_group_name_H-M   'P 1'
#
loop_
_entity.id
_entity.type
_entity.pdbx_description
1 polymer ?
#
loop_
_entity_poly.entity_id
_entity_poly.type
_entity_poly.pdbx_seq_one_letter_code
_entity_poly.pdbx_strand_id
1 'polypeptide(L)'
;MQAQHNVQATEAHKAHIARLLLQANLAYSESNSPMSLIQRVKSRYECRGYLNELLAQEPANAGALGLLGRVEMDDGALDKAQALFTDSLNQDPAQPQQHTNLGYWAIKSERPALAEQYFIQALEMDRQSAAAFCGIAHAKRLQGQFDVAYLHYRKLLETGLEWPSVYSGMLTCAEHLDVQTADNRLVRDAILLLRHEGLPHQEIGCFVAAIIRQQYDLDNPSAQIALDAASQDELLILALEKTLMPDPAVEELVTLLRRAVIAEVAQTVELRDELQPLALALALYADRTGYALSAEEDEERLVRALNNSLCAQMAMGEEQDAITGSLIISAQYGAMFHQAFAVQLGRWSLVDWPVALQPVLAASYYNRAAEEAIKQNFDEKTEELCLDKTDVPQAWPNWTTLAYRSETSLKTMMATELGITTEQLPDTLRIMVCGAQSGQRAMELAHYLKDVEVIAVDESLANIAKATRLADDMNIHNIVFWPWSIARQFVADDHKVHWIEIGRLPSAKMTNVSLAALVSSATGNGAIVHLHTAVSEQTDGDQQIRRLINQHNLKPTRTALRQLRNMVMTNRQDPTWQSLVRETDFYALGGCRDRWFCEQDSTQLKELMALVSNEVDWKLVKARDTDGHSLATGPVQKQIQAETLGSEVQSLMGQGLSVYFQKRR
;
A
#
# COMPACT_ATOMS: atom_id res chain seq x y z
N MET A 1 -17.63 37.35 -58.05
CA MET A 1 -17.99 37.77 -56.69
C MET A 1 -18.65 36.66 -55.87
N GLN A 2 -19.72 35.97 -56.33
CA GLN A 2 -20.35 34.88 -55.56
C GLN A 2 -19.40 33.69 -55.25
N ALA A 3 -18.55 33.28 -56.22
CA ALA A 3 -17.59 32.20 -56.00
C ALA A 3 -16.50 32.56 -54.98
N GLN A 4 -16.04 33.81 -54.94
CA GLN A 4 -15.07 34.33 -53.95
C GLN A 4 -15.68 34.44 -52.57
N HIS A 5 -16.96 34.84 -52.47
CA HIS A 5 -17.71 34.88 -51.19
C HIS A 5 -17.93 33.49 -50.60
N ASN A 6 -18.22 32.48 -51.45
CA ASN A 6 -18.38 31.10 -51.01
C ASN A 6 -17.05 30.49 -50.53
N VAL A 7 -15.93 30.77 -51.19
CA VAL A 7 -14.62 30.31 -50.74
C VAL A 7 -14.24 30.95 -49.41
N GLN A 8 -14.44 32.25 -49.24
CA GLN A 8 -14.14 32.96 -47.99
C GLN A 8 -15.03 32.47 -46.82
N ALA A 9 -16.30 32.17 -47.06
CA ALA A 9 -17.22 31.63 -46.06
C ALA A 9 -16.80 30.20 -45.66
N THR A 10 -16.32 29.37 -46.61
CA THR A 10 -15.86 28.02 -46.34
C THR A 10 -14.52 28.04 -45.57
N GLU A 11 -13.61 28.95 -45.87
CA GLU A 11 -12.36 29.12 -45.14
C GLU A 11 -12.61 29.65 -43.72
N ALA A 12 -13.51 30.62 -43.53
CA ALA A 12 -13.89 31.12 -42.22
C ALA A 12 -14.53 30.01 -41.35
N HIS A 13 -15.38 29.17 -41.93
CA HIS A 13 -15.96 28.02 -41.25
C HIS A 13 -14.91 27.01 -40.81
N LYS A 14 -14.00 26.61 -41.71
CA LYS A 14 -12.86 25.71 -41.37
C LYS A 14 -11.98 26.27 -40.28
N ALA A 15 -11.67 27.58 -40.33
CA ALA A 15 -10.89 28.25 -39.30
C ALA A 15 -11.63 28.27 -37.94
N HIS A 16 -12.96 28.40 -37.93
CA HIS A 16 -13.76 28.34 -36.72
C HIS A 16 -13.73 26.92 -36.10
N ILE A 17 -13.94 25.87 -36.89
CA ILE A 17 -13.87 24.48 -36.47
C ILE A 17 -12.49 24.15 -35.90
N ALA A 18 -11.41 24.53 -36.60
CA ALA A 18 -10.04 24.32 -36.12
C ALA A 18 -9.79 25.02 -34.78
N ARG A 19 -10.32 26.23 -34.58
CA ARG A 19 -10.22 26.95 -33.31
C ARG A 19 -10.96 26.26 -32.19
N LEU A 20 -12.19 25.77 -32.41
CA LEU A 20 -12.93 25.01 -31.39
C LEU A 20 -12.21 23.73 -30.99
N LEU A 21 -11.66 22.99 -31.96
CA LEU A 21 -10.89 21.79 -31.68
C LEU A 21 -9.60 22.09 -30.88
N LEU A 22 -8.92 23.19 -31.21
CA LEU A 22 -7.74 23.63 -30.47
C LEU A 22 -8.10 24.01 -29.00
N GLN A 23 -9.19 24.78 -28.82
CA GLN A 23 -9.67 25.13 -27.46
C GLN A 23 -10.07 23.90 -26.65
N ALA A 24 -10.74 22.93 -27.27
CA ALA A 24 -11.08 21.68 -26.64
C ALA A 24 -9.84 20.89 -26.22
N ASN A 25 -8.83 20.77 -27.09
CA ASN A 25 -7.56 20.10 -26.76
C ASN A 25 -6.81 20.82 -25.62
N LEU A 26 -6.77 22.14 -25.62
CA LEU A 26 -6.15 22.92 -24.52
C LEU A 26 -6.88 22.67 -23.19
N ALA A 27 -8.20 22.78 -23.17
CA ALA A 27 -9.01 22.52 -21.98
C ALA A 27 -8.85 21.06 -21.49
N TYR A 28 -8.76 20.10 -22.41
CA TYR A 28 -8.49 18.70 -22.05
C TYR A 28 -7.08 18.52 -21.48
N SER A 29 -6.07 19.15 -22.08
CA SER A 29 -4.70 19.13 -21.56
C SER A 29 -4.59 19.74 -20.16
N GLU A 30 -5.29 20.87 -19.94
CA GLU A 30 -5.39 21.48 -18.61
C GLU A 30 -6.06 20.54 -17.59
N SER A 31 -7.09 19.79 -18.00
CA SER A 31 -7.76 18.83 -17.12
C SER A 31 -6.86 17.68 -16.66
N ASN A 32 -5.76 17.42 -17.37
CA ASN A 32 -4.75 16.40 -17.02
C ASN A 32 -3.50 16.97 -16.33
N SER A 33 -3.45 18.29 -16.12
CA SER A 33 -2.36 18.95 -15.40
C SER A 33 -2.52 18.79 -13.87
N PRO A 34 -1.48 19.00 -13.05
CA PRO A 34 -1.53 18.90 -11.59
C PRO A 34 -2.30 20.07 -10.96
N MET A 35 -3.58 20.17 -11.26
CA MET A 35 -4.52 21.14 -10.71
C MET A 35 -5.46 20.47 -9.70
N SER A 36 -6.18 21.29 -8.93
CA SER A 36 -7.23 20.76 -8.05
C SER A 36 -8.31 20.01 -8.84
N LEU A 37 -8.96 19.02 -8.21
CA LEU A 37 -10.03 18.25 -8.84
C LEU A 37 -11.13 19.16 -9.41
N ILE A 38 -11.49 20.22 -8.68
CA ILE A 38 -12.53 21.20 -9.11
C ILE A 38 -12.10 21.87 -10.42
N GLN A 39 -10.86 22.29 -10.53
CA GLN A 39 -10.34 22.91 -11.77
C GLN A 39 -10.32 21.91 -12.92
N ARG A 40 -9.88 20.66 -12.68
CA ARG A 40 -9.88 19.58 -13.68
C ARG A 40 -11.30 19.27 -14.20
N VAL A 41 -12.27 19.18 -13.28
CA VAL A 41 -13.70 18.98 -13.66
C VAL A 41 -14.21 20.17 -14.48
N LYS A 42 -13.88 21.40 -14.08
CA LYS A 42 -14.23 22.60 -14.84
C LYS A 42 -13.63 22.60 -16.24
N SER A 43 -12.35 22.30 -16.40
CA SER A 43 -11.68 22.22 -17.70
C SER A 43 -12.28 21.12 -18.60
N ARG A 44 -12.67 19.97 -18.03
CA ARG A 44 -13.43 18.95 -18.79
C ARG A 44 -14.82 19.42 -19.22
N TYR A 45 -15.52 20.18 -18.38
CA TYR A 45 -16.80 20.76 -18.73
C TYR A 45 -16.66 21.75 -19.89
N GLU A 46 -15.67 22.64 -19.85
CA GLU A 46 -15.36 23.59 -20.92
C GLU A 46 -14.98 22.84 -22.22
N CYS A 47 -14.13 21.82 -22.13
CA CYS A 47 -13.78 20.95 -23.25
C CYS A 47 -15.04 20.35 -23.92
N ARG A 48 -15.94 19.78 -23.10
CA ARG A 48 -17.22 19.22 -23.59
C ARG A 48 -18.07 20.29 -24.29
N GLY A 49 -18.08 21.52 -23.78
CA GLY A 49 -18.79 22.64 -24.40
C GLY A 49 -18.28 22.93 -25.82
N TYR A 50 -16.97 23.08 -25.99
CA TYR A 50 -16.34 23.30 -27.31
C TYR A 50 -16.59 22.15 -28.28
N LEU A 51 -16.50 20.89 -27.80
CA LEU A 51 -16.74 19.73 -28.64
C LEU A 51 -18.19 19.60 -29.08
N ASN A 52 -19.16 19.88 -28.21
CA ASN A 52 -20.58 19.85 -28.58
C ASN A 52 -20.90 20.94 -29.60
N GLU A 53 -20.35 22.14 -29.47
CA GLU A 53 -20.51 23.23 -30.45
C GLU A 53 -19.91 22.81 -31.81
N LEU A 54 -18.72 22.18 -31.80
CA LEU A 54 -18.07 21.68 -33.03
C LEU A 54 -18.93 20.58 -33.69
N LEU A 55 -19.33 19.58 -32.92
CA LEU A 55 -20.09 18.42 -33.43
C LEU A 55 -21.51 18.81 -33.88
N ALA A 56 -22.08 19.91 -33.39
CA ALA A 56 -23.31 20.46 -33.92
C ALA A 56 -23.16 21.00 -35.35
N GLN A 57 -21.94 21.42 -35.73
CA GLN A 57 -21.62 21.93 -37.06
C GLN A 57 -21.05 20.83 -37.99
N GLU A 58 -20.22 19.95 -37.44
CA GLU A 58 -19.60 18.83 -38.12
C GLU A 58 -19.78 17.50 -37.32
N PRO A 59 -20.96 16.86 -37.41
CA PRO A 59 -21.26 15.65 -36.63
C PRO A 59 -20.32 14.47 -36.90
N ALA A 60 -19.68 14.45 -38.07
CA ALA A 60 -18.77 13.41 -38.52
C ALA A 60 -17.27 13.73 -38.24
N ASN A 61 -16.97 14.74 -37.43
CA ASN A 61 -15.59 15.08 -37.12
C ASN A 61 -14.95 14.04 -36.20
N ALA A 62 -14.13 13.15 -36.80
CA ALA A 62 -13.54 12.03 -36.09
C ALA A 62 -12.67 12.44 -34.90
N GLY A 63 -11.87 13.51 -35.02
CA GLY A 63 -11.03 14.03 -33.94
C GLY A 63 -11.85 14.53 -32.74
N ALA A 64 -12.95 15.24 -33.00
CA ALA A 64 -13.85 15.74 -31.96
C ALA A 64 -14.60 14.60 -31.24
N LEU A 65 -15.11 13.61 -32.00
CA LEU A 65 -15.73 12.41 -31.43
C LEU A 65 -14.75 11.64 -30.52
N GLY A 66 -13.52 11.45 -30.97
CA GLY A 66 -12.50 10.75 -30.19
C GLY A 66 -12.10 11.49 -28.92
N LEU A 67 -11.97 12.82 -28.99
CA LEU A 67 -11.65 13.63 -27.80
C LEU A 67 -12.83 13.67 -26.80
N LEU A 68 -14.06 13.77 -27.31
CA LEU A 68 -15.25 13.67 -26.45
C LEU A 68 -15.35 12.31 -25.76
N GLY A 69 -15.02 11.23 -26.50
CA GLY A 69 -14.95 9.88 -25.91
C GLY A 69 -13.95 9.80 -24.75
N ARG A 70 -12.80 10.46 -24.84
CA ARG A 70 -11.85 10.54 -23.72
C ARG A 70 -12.42 11.30 -22.51
N VAL A 71 -13.07 12.43 -22.75
CA VAL A 71 -13.73 13.21 -21.67
C VAL A 71 -14.79 12.36 -20.97
N GLU A 72 -15.64 11.66 -21.76
CA GLU A 72 -16.67 10.79 -21.17
C GLU A 72 -16.07 9.60 -20.42
N MET A 73 -14.95 9.02 -20.89
CA MET A 73 -14.23 7.95 -20.21
C MET A 73 -13.62 8.43 -18.89
N ASP A 74 -13.07 9.63 -18.85
CA ASP A 74 -12.48 10.22 -17.63
C ASP A 74 -13.56 10.61 -16.61
N ASP A 75 -14.77 10.93 -17.06
CA ASP A 75 -15.94 11.17 -16.21
C ASP A 75 -16.71 9.86 -15.87
N GLY A 76 -16.22 8.69 -16.33
CA GLY A 76 -16.75 7.38 -16.00
C GLY A 76 -17.93 6.91 -16.84
N ALA A 77 -18.35 7.66 -17.86
CA ALA A 77 -19.43 7.28 -18.79
C ALA A 77 -18.92 6.29 -19.85
N LEU A 78 -18.54 5.07 -19.42
CA LEU A 78 -17.85 4.09 -20.26
C LEU A 78 -18.62 3.68 -21.51
N ASP A 79 -19.95 3.51 -21.44
CA ASP A 79 -20.79 3.15 -22.59
C ASP A 79 -20.80 4.25 -23.65
N LYS A 80 -20.90 5.51 -23.21
CA LYS A 80 -20.84 6.68 -24.12
C LYS A 80 -19.45 6.81 -24.74
N ALA A 81 -18.39 6.59 -23.95
CA ALA A 81 -17.03 6.66 -24.42
C ALA A 81 -16.79 5.62 -25.53
N GLN A 82 -17.24 4.37 -25.33
CA GLN A 82 -17.12 3.31 -26.34
C GLN A 82 -17.82 3.69 -27.63
N ALA A 83 -19.07 4.16 -27.55
CA ALA A 83 -19.83 4.58 -28.73
C ALA A 83 -19.10 5.68 -29.51
N LEU A 84 -18.61 6.72 -28.80
CA LEU A 84 -17.89 7.84 -29.41
C LEU A 84 -16.56 7.42 -30.07
N PHE A 85 -15.79 6.52 -29.45
CA PHE A 85 -14.57 5.99 -30.05
C PHE A 85 -14.87 5.15 -31.29
N THR A 86 -15.94 4.34 -31.26
CA THR A 86 -16.39 3.55 -32.39
C THR A 86 -16.86 4.44 -33.54
N ASP A 87 -17.64 5.47 -33.23
CA ASP A 87 -18.12 6.45 -34.23
C ASP A 87 -16.94 7.21 -34.84
N SER A 88 -15.95 7.60 -34.05
CA SER A 88 -14.71 8.22 -34.53
C SER A 88 -13.98 7.33 -35.54
N LEU A 89 -13.80 6.03 -35.23
CA LEU A 89 -13.16 5.05 -36.12
C LEU A 89 -13.99 4.74 -37.39
N ASN A 90 -15.32 4.80 -37.29
CA ASN A 90 -16.21 4.68 -38.46
C ASN A 90 -16.03 5.84 -39.45
N GLN A 91 -15.70 7.05 -38.94
CA GLN A 91 -15.44 8.22 -39.80
C GLN A 91 -14.01 8.22 -40.36
N ASP A 92 -13.04 7.83 -39.57
CA ASP A 92 -11.63 7.70 -39.97
C ASP A 92 -11.02 6.46 -39.31
N PRO A 93 -10.85 5.35 -40.02
CA PRO A 93 -10.27 4.13 -39.47
C PRO A 93 -8.75 4.20 -39.20
N ALA A 94 -8.04 5.19 -39.73
CA ALA A 94 -6.59 5.29 -39.64
C ALA A 94 -6.14 6.11 -38.40
N GLN A 95 -6.74 5.83 -37.25
CA GLN A 95 -6.46 6.57 -36.00
C GLN A 95 -5.88 5.63 -34.91
N PRO A 96 -4.57 5.44 -34.82
CA PRO A 96 -3.94 4.60 -33.78
C PRO A 96 -4.31 5.05 -32.36
N GLN A 97 -4.53 6.37 -32.17
CA GLN A 97 -4.92 6.92 -30.89
C GLN A 97 -6.29 6.42 -30.41
N GLN A 98 -7.25 6.20 -31.32
CA GLN A 98 -8.58 5.71 -30.93
C GLN A 98 -8.53 4.22 -30.57
N HIS A 99 -7.71 3.42 -31.22
CA HIS A 99 -7.45 2.04 -30.78
C HIS A 99 -6.80 2.03 -29.39
N THR A 100 -5.84 2.93 -29.12
CA THR A 100 -5.26 3.09 -27.78
C THR A 100 -6.32 3.47 -26.74
N ASN A 101 -7.22 4.39 -27.07
CA ASN A 101 -8.32 4.81 -26.18
C ASN A 101 -9.31 3.65 -25.91
N LEU A 102 -9.67 2.86 -26.92
CA LEU A 102 -10.48 1.65 -26.76
C LEU A 102 -9.77 0.59 -25.92
N GLY A 103 -8.45 0.50 -26.01
CA GLY A 103 -7.65 -0.36 -25.15
C GLY A 103 -7.79 0.05 -23.67
N TYR A 104 -7.62 1.33 -23.35
CA TYR A 104 -7.81 1.83 -21.98
C TYR A 104 -9.27 1.76 -21.51
N TRP A 105 -10.24 1.97 -22.40
CA TRP A 105 -11.64 1.71 -22.12
C TRP A 105 -11.88 0.24 -21.73
N ALA A 106 -11.30 -0.70 -22.46
CA ALA A 106 -11.43 -2.12 -22.19
C ALA A 106 -10.79 -2.51 -20.85
N ILE A 107 -9.64 -1.89 -20.48
CA ILE A 107 -9.06 -2.03 -19.12
C ILE A 107 -10.04 -1.55 -18.05
N LYS A 108 -10.58 -0.34 -18.20
CA LYS A 108 -11.56 0.21 -17.25
C LYS A 108 -12.86 -0.62 -17.18
N SER A 109 -13.18 -1.34 -18.25
CA SER A 109 -14.33 -2.26 -18.34
C SER A 109 -14.03 -3.69 -17.88
N GLU A 110 -12.89 -3.93 -17.22
CA GLU A 110 -12.43 -5.24 -16.72
C GLU A 110 -12.31 -6.31 -17.84
N ARG A 111 -11.88 -5.89 -19.05
CA ARG A 111 -11.70 -6.76 -20.25
C ARG A 111 -10.25 -6.73 -20.77
N PRO A 112 -9.26 -7.21 -20.00
CA PRO A 112 -7.85 -7.02 -20.34
C PRO A 112 -7.43 -7.76 -21.62
N ALA A 113 -8.03 -8.89 -21.95
CA ALA A 113 -7.74 -9.60 -23.21
C ALA A 113 -8.21 -8.82 -24.45
N LEU A 114 -9.35 -8.11 -24.35
CA LEU A 114 -9.82 -7.22 -25.40
C LEU A 114 -8.96 -5.96 -25.50
N ALA A 115 -8.51 -5.44 -24.35
CA ALA A 115 -7.61 -4.29 -24.29
C ALA A 115 -6.31 -4.57 -25.05
N GLU A 116 -5.72 -5.75 -24.84
CA GLU A 116 -4.51 -6.17 -25.54
C GLU A 116 -4.70 -6.15 -27.08
N GLN A 117 -5.83 -6.65 -27.58
CA GLN A 117 -6.12 -6.62 -29.02
C GLN A 117 -6.16 -5.20 -29.58
N TYR A 118 -6.80 -4.26 -28.87
CA TYR A 118 -6.84 -2.86 -29.31
C TYR A 118 -5.46 -2.20 -29.27
N PHE A 119 -4.66 -2.47 -28.26
CA PHE A 119 -3.30 -1.92 -28.21
C PHE A 119 -2.38 -2.50 -29.30
N ILE A 120 -2.54 -3.78 -29.65
CA ILE A 120 -1.83 -4.39 -30.78
C ILE A 120 -2.22 -3.69 -32.11
N GLN A 121 -3.52 -3.46 -32.34
CA GLN A 121 -3.99 -2.73 -33.52
C GLN A 121 -3.42 -1.31 -33.59
N ALA A 122 -3.33 -0.61 -32.42
CA ALA A 122 -2.69 0.69 -32.35
C ALA A 122 -1.20 0.63 -32.75
N LEU A 123 -0.46 -0.40 -32.29
CA LEU A 123 0.97 -0.58 -32.61
C LEU A 123 1.22 -1.04 -34.04
N GLU A 124 0.29 -1.73 -34.68
CA GLU A 124 0.37 -2.06 -36.10
C GLU A 124 0.34 -0.80 -36.97
N MET A 125 -0.39 0.24 -36.54
CA MET A 125 -0.47 1.53 -37.22
C MET A 125 0.65 2.49 -36.82
N ASP A 126 1.00 2.53 -35.53
CA ASP A 126 2.05 3.37 -34.96
C ASP A 126 2.94 2.54 -34.03
N ARG A 127 4.04 2.01 -34.56
CA ARG A 127 5.00 1.19 -33.82
C ARG A 127 5.75 1.91 -32.71
N GLN A 128 5.68 3.25 -32.68
CA GLN A 128 6.37 4.06 -31.67
C GLN A 128 5.43 4.55 -30.57
N SER A 129 4.16 4.13 -30.57
CA SER A 129 3.20 4.52 -29.55
C SER A 129 3.56 3.97 -28.18
N ALA A 130 4.26 4.79 -27.37
CA ALA A 130 4.60 4.45 -25.97
C ALA A 130 3.35 4.13 -25.14
N ALA A 131 2.25 4.86 -25.37
CA ALA A 131 1.00 4.65 -24.65
C ALA A 131 0.37 3.28 -24.97
N ALA A 132 0.39 2.84 -26.23
CA ALA A 132 -0.12 1.53 -26.61
C ALA A 132 0.78 0.40 -26.07
N PHE A 133 2.10 0.57 -26.10
CA PHE A 133 3.04 -0.41 -25.55
C PHE A 133 2.92 -0.53 -24.02
N CYS A 134 2.77 0.60 -23.30
CA CYS A 134 2.44 0.60 -21.89
C CYS A 134 1.08 -0.06 -21.60
N GLY A 135 0.09 0.18 -22.45
CA GLY A 135 -1.23 -0.45 -22.37
C GLY A 135 -1.16 -1.98 -22.47
N ILE A 136 -0.30 -2.53 -23.36
CA ILE A 136 -0.07 -3.99 -23.43
C ILE A 136 0.51 -4.51 -22.11
N ALA A 137 1.51 -3.82 -21.55
CA ALA A 137 2.08 -4.22 -20.26
C ALA A 137 1.01 -4.26 -19.15
N HIS A 138 0.14 -3.24 -19.09
CA HIS A 138 -0.99 -3.22 -18.16
C HIS A 138 -1.98 -4.36 -18.42
N ALA A 139 -2.33 -4.61 -19.69
CA ALA A 139 -3.26 -5.69 -20.05
C ALA A 139 -2.71 -7.06 -19.67
N LYS A 140 -1.42 -7.31 -19.91
CA LYS A 140 -0.73 -8.55 -19.52
C LYS A 140 -0.71 -8.74 -18.00
N ARG A 141 -0.39 -7.69 -17.25
CA ARG A 141 -0.43 -7.71 -15.78
C ARG A 141 -1.82 -8.05 -15.25
N LEU A 142 -2.87 -7.44 -15.80
CA LEU A 142 -4.26 -7.72 -15.41
C LEU A 142 -4.76 -9.11 -15.84
N GLN A 143 -4.06 -9.77 -16.77
CA GLN A 143 -4.29 -11.17 -17.13
C GLN A 143 -3.49 -12.16 -16.25
N GLY A 144 -2.76 -11.67 -15.22
CA GLY A 144 -1.90 -12.49 -14.38
C GLY A 144 -0.60 -12.95 -15.07
N GLN A 145 -0.26 -12.42 -16.26
CA GLN A 145 0.96 -12.74 -17.01
C GLN A 145 2.10 -11.82 -16.53
N PHE A 146 2.47 -11.95 -15.26
CA PHE A 146 3.38 -11.02 -14.59
C PHE A 146 4.79 -11.04 -15.16
N ASP A 147 5.30 -12.19 -15.56
CA ASP A 147 6.60 -12.37 -16.21
C ASP A 147 6.71 -11.61 -17.53
N VAL A 148 5.71 -11.75 -18.40
CA VAL A 148 5.64 -11.05 -19.68
C VAL A 148 5.46 -9.55 -19.47
N ALA A 149 4.55 -9.16 -18.59
CA ALA A 149 4.31 -7.75 -18.27
C ALA A 149 5.57 -7.07 -17.71
N TYR A 150 6.30 -7.74 -16.83
CA TYR A 150 7.56 -7.27 -16.26
C TYR A 150 8.60 -6.93 -17.35
N LEU A 151 8.76 -7.83 -18.34
CA LEU A 151 9.66 -7.60 -19.47
C LEU A 151 9.23 -6.39 -20.32
N HIS A 152 7.93 -6.19 -20.51
CA HIS A 152 7.41 -5.00 -21.21
C HIS A 152 7.69 -3.71 -20.43
N TYR A 153 7.45 -3.69 -19.12
CA TYR A 153 7.75 -2.53 -18.28
C TYR A 153 9.25 -2.22 -18.26
N ARG A 154 10.11 -3.25 -18.11
CA ARG A 154 11.55 -3.09 -18.21
C ARG A 154 11.95 -2.42 -19.53
N LYS A 155 11.38 -2.91 -20.64
CA LYS A 155 11.67 -2.35 -21.97
C LYS A 155 11.27 -0.89 -22.09
N LEU A 156 10.15 -0.49 -21.50
CA LEU A 156 9.73 0.91 -21.46
C LEU A 156 10.74 1.76 -20.70
N LEU A 157 11.21 1.34 -19.53
CA LEU A 157 12.23 2.05 -18.76
C LEU A 157 13.57 2.14 -19.50
N GLU A 158 14.01 1.06 -20.18
CA GLU A 158 15.20 1.06 -21.03
C GLU A 158 15.12 2.08 -22.19
N THR A 159 13.91 2.43 -22.64
CA THR A 159 13.69 3.46 -23.66
C THR A 159 13.56 4.87 -23.08
N GLY A 160 13.73 5.03 -21.75
CA GLY A 160 13.64 6.32 -21.07
C GLY A 160 12.22 6.77 -20.75
N LEU A 161 11.25 5.86 -20.76
CA LEU A 161 9.87 6.18 -20.40
C LEU A 161 9.66 6.03 -18.88
N GLU A 162 9.93 7.07 -18.14
CA GLU A 162 9.91 7.11 -16.68
C GLU A 162 8.54 7.53 -16.10
N TRP A 163 7.47 6.94 -16.59
CA TRP A 163 6.14 7.22 -16.05
C TRP A 163 5.93 6.50 -14.72
N PRO A 164 5.27 7.16 -13.72
CA PRO A 164 4.97 6.51 -12.44
C PRO A 164 4.21 5.18 -12.57
N SER A 165 3.30 5.07 -13.55
CA SER A 165 2.55 3.84 -13.84
C SER A 165 3.44 2.70 -14.37
N VAL A 166 4.57 3.00 -15.00
CA VAL A 166 5.53 2.01 -15.50
C VAL A 166 6.31 1.42 -14.33
N TYR A 167 6.83 2.27 -13.45
CA TYR A 167 7.52 1.83 -12.23
C TYR A 167 6.60 1.02 -11.31
N SER A 168 5.39 1.54 -11.03
CA SER A 168 4.40 0.84 -10.22
C SER A 168 3.98 -0.49 -10.85
N GLY A 169 3.79 -0.53 -12.17
CA GLY A 169 3.46 -1.75 -12.88
C GLY A 169 4.57 -2.80 -12.83
N MET A 170 5.84 -2.37 -12.97
CA MET A 170 7.01 -3.23 -12.86
C MET A 170 7.16 -3.78 -11.44
N LEU A 171 6.96 -2.94 -10.41
CA LEU A 171 7.01 -3.35 -9.01
C LEU A 171 5.94 -4.40 -8.69
N THR A 172 4.69 -4.17 -9.10
CA THR A 172 3.60 -5.14 -8.90
C THR A 172 3.91 -6.47 -9.61
N CYS A 173 4.54 -6.45 -10.79
CA CYS A 173 4.96 -7.67 -11.44
C CYS A 173 6.09 -8.37 -10.67
N ALA A 174 7.07 -7.61 -10.17
CA ALA A 174 8.20 -8.15 -9.39
C ALA A 174 7.74 -8.90 -8.12
N GLU A 175 6.68 -8.44 -7.47
CA GLU A 175 6.06 -9.12 -6.32
C GLU A 175 5.64 -10.56 -6.64
N HIS A 176 5.24 -10.83 -7.89
CA HIS A 176 4.73 -12.13 -8.34
C HIS A 176 5.75 -12.97 -9.12
N LEU A 177 7.00 -12.48 -9.27
CA LEU A 177 8.03 -13.23 -10.00
C LEU A 177 8.62 -14.34 -9.15
N ASP A 178 8.68 -15.55 -9.71
CA ASP A 178 9.46 -16.65 -9.16
C ASP A 178 10.91 -16.57 -9.68
N VAL A 179 11.81 -16.08 -8.83
CA VAL A 179 13.23 -15.90 -9.17
C VAL A 179 13.98 -17.20 -8.94
N GLN A 180 14.20 -17.98 -10.01
CA GLN A 180 14.99 -19.23 -9.96
C GLN A 180 16.50 -18.98 -10.11
N THR A 181 16.90 -17.93 -10.81
CA THR A 181 18.29 -17.52 -11.01
C THR A 181 18.41 -16.01 -11.04
N ALA A 182 19.33 -15.45 -10.28
CA ALA A 182 19.60 -14.01 -10.27
C ALA A 182 20.69 -13.69 -11.30
N ASP A 183 20.31 -13.05 -12.40
CA ASP A 183 21.26 -12.48 -13.35
C ASP A 183 21.53 -10.99 -13.01
N ASN A 184 22.58 -10.43 -13.62
CA ASN A 184 22.95 -9.03 -13.44
C ASN A 184 21.86 -8.02 -13.88
N ARG A 185 20.87 -8.46 -14.64
CA ARG A 185 19.74 -7.61 -15.06
C ARG A 185 18.72 -7.50 -13.93
N LEU A 186 18.37 -8.63 -13.31
CA LEU A 186 17.47 -8.62 -12.15
C LEU A 186 18.05 -7.83 -10.97
N VAL A 187 19.35 -7.94 -10.73
CA VAL A 187 20.05 -7.12 -9.72
C VAL A 187 19.88 -5.63 -10.02
N ARG A 188 20.13 -5.21 -11.26
CA ARG A 188 19.96 -3.80 -11.67
C ARG A 188 18.52 -3.33 -11.57
N ASP A 189 17.56 -4.17 -11.95
CA ASP A 189 16.13 -3.87 -11.86
C ASP A 189 15.70 -3.70 -10.40
N ALA A 190 16.17 -4.56 -9.50
CA ALA A 190 15.91 -4.46 -8.06
C ALA A 190 16.47 -3.16 -7.48
N ILE A 191 17.73 -2.81 -7.82
CA ILE A 191 18.35 -1.53 -7.44
C ILE A 191 17.53 -0.34 -7.98
N LEU A 192 17.11 -0.39 -9.25
CA LEU A 192 16.30 0.65 -9.86
C LEU A 192 14.98 0.87 -9.11
N LEU A 193 14.27 -0.22 -8.79
CA LEU A 193 13.01 -0.16 -8.05
C LEU A 193 13.24 0.36 -6.62
N LEU A 194 14.28 -0.12 -5.93
CA LEU A 194 14.59 0.31 -4.56
C LEU A 194 15.06 1.77 -4.49
N ARG A 195 15.72 2.30 -5.51
CA ARG A 195 16.13 3.71 -5.58
C ARG A 195 14.98 4.67 -5.82
N HIS A 196 13.91 4.23 -6.45
CA HIS A 196 12.78 5.09 -6.79
C HIS A 196 11.93 5.39 -5.56
N GLU A 197 11.97 6.61 -5.04
CA GLU A 197 11.38 7.00 -3.75
C GLU A 197 9.84 6.96 -3.70
N GLY A 198 9.15 6.97 -4.78
CA GLY A 198 7.67 6.95 -4.82
C GLY A 198 7.04 5.56 -4.81
N LEU A 199 7.80 4.48 -4.52
CA LEU A 199 7.32 3.11 -4.59
C LEU A 199 7.13 2.48 -3.20
N PRO A 200 6.12 1.61 -3.05
CA PRO A 200 5.90 0.83 -1.83
C PRO A 200 6.87 -0.36 -1.76
N HIS A 201 8.13 -0.11 -1.40
CA HIS A 201 9.22 -1.10 -1.41
C HIS A 201 8.93 -2.33 -0.54
N GLN A 202 8.05 -2.22 0.46
CA GLN A 202 7.60 -3.36 1.28
C GLN A 202 6.96 -4.50 0.47
N GLU A 203 6.44 -4.21 -0.74
CA GLU A 203 5.77 -5.21 -1.58
C GLU A 203 6.76 -6.13 -2.31
N ILE A 204 8.01 -5.72 -2.54
CA ILE A 204 9.01 -6.50 -3.28
C ILE A 204 10.01 -7.27 -2.40
N GLY A 205 9.70 -7.43 -1.11
CA GLY A 205 10.60 -8.12 -0.16
C GLY A 205 10.96 -9.53 -0.58
N CYS A 206 9.99 -10.34 -1.03
CA CYS A 206 10.22 -11.70 -1.52
C CYS A 206 11.12 -11.73 -2.77
N PHE A 207 10.86 -10.84 -3.72
CA PHE A 207 11.65 -10.71 -4.95
C PHE A 207 13.12 -10.37 -4.65
N VAL A 208 13.34 -9.37 -3.79
CA VAL A 208 14.68 -8.94 -3.41
C VAL A 208 15.39 -10.01 -2.58
N ALA A 209 14.69 -10.66 -1.65
CA ALA A 209 15.24 -11.77 -0.86
C ALA A 209 15.71 -12.92 -1.75
N ALA A 210 14.93 -13.30 -2.77
CA ALA A 210 15.30 -14.35 -3.70
C ALA A 210 16.57 -14.01 -4.51
N ILE A 211 16.72 -12.76 -4.94
CA ILE A 211 17.93 -12.29 -5.64
C ILE A 211 19.15 -12.35 -4.71
N ILE A 212 19.05 -11.82 -3.48
CA ILE A 212 20.13 -11.82 -2.50
C ILE A 212 20.53 -13.26 -2.14
N ARG A 213 19.55 -14.16 -1.94
CA ARG A 213 19.80 -15.58 -1.68
C ARG A 213 20.67 -16.22 -2.75
N GLN A 214 20.39 -15.95 -4.03
CA GLN A 214 21.16 -16.44 -5.16
C GLN A 214 22.54 -15.76 -5.26
N GLN A 215 22.61 -14.46 -5.07
CA GLN A 215 23.84 -13.67 -5.18
C GLN A 215 24.90 -14.11 -4.15
N TYR A 216 24.46 -14.43 -2.94
CA TYR A 216 25.32 -14.86 -1.85
C TYR A 216 25.46 -16.39 -1.75
N ASP A 217 24.88 -17.15 -2.70
CA ASP A 217 24.91 -18.62 -2.70
C ASP A 217 24.48 -19.23 -1.34
N LEU A 218 23.40 -18.67 -0.76
CA LEU A 218 22.99 -19.01 0.61
C LEU A 218 22.47 -20.45 0.77
N ASP A 219 22.22 -21.16 -0.32
CA ASP A 219 21.89 -22.58 -0.30
C ASP A 219 23.14 -23.48 -0.12
N ASN A 220 24.33 -22.91 -0.26
CA ASN A 220 25.61 -23.61 -0.10
C ASN A 220 26.13 -23.40 1.34
N PRO A 221 26.17 -24.44 2.19
CA PRO A 221 26.66 -24.32 3.56
C PRO A 221 28.11 -23.88 3.68
N SER A 222 28.86 -23.95 2.57
CA SER A 222 30.30 -23.57 2.52
C SER A 222 30.51 -22.16 1.96
N ALA A 223 29.45 -21.41 1.68
CA ALA A 223 29.54 -20.03 1.20
C ALA A 223 30.29 -19.17 2.23
N GLN A 224 31.31 -18.46 1.77
CA GLN A 224 32.07 -17.53 2.62
C GLN A 224 31.58 -16.10 2.33
N ILE A 225 31.11 -15.44 3.36
CA ILE A 225 30.60 -14.08 3.26
C ILE A 225 31.67 -13.14 3.82
N ALA A 226 32.25 -12.32 2.94
CA ALA A 226 33.22 -11.31 3.34
C ALA A 226 32.47 -10.03 3.77
N LEU A 227 32.74 -9.54 4.98
CA LEU A 227 32.09 -8.32 5.51
C LEU A 227 32.38 -7.10 4.63
N ASP A 228 33.61 -6.94 4.15
CA ASP A 228 33.99 -5.82 3.28
C ASP A 228 33.27 -5.87 1.91
N ALA A 229 33.01 -7.07 1.37
CA ALA A 229 32.23 -7.20 0.15
C ALA A 229 30.74 -6.84 0.38
N ALA A 230 30.17 -7.29 1.50
CA ALA A 230 28.79 -6.96 1.87
C ALA A 230 28.61 -5.47 2.15
N SER A 231 29.61 -4.77 2.68
CA SER A 231 29.55 -3.33 2.93
C SER A 231 29.59 -2.47 1.66
N GLN A 232 29.99 -3.06 0.51
CA GLN A 232 30.01 -2.42 -0.80
C GLN A 232 28.84 -2.88 -1.70
N ASP A 233 28.02 -3.81 -1.23
CA ASP A 233 26.90 -4.33 -2.02
C ASP A 233 25.69 -3.38 -1.93
N GLU A 234 25.50 -2.63 -2.99
CA GLU A 234 24.41 -1.67 -3.10
C GLU A 234 23.02 -2.32 -2.97
N LEU A 235 22.81 -3.49 -3.59
CA LEU A 235 21.51 -4.15 -3.50
C LEU A 235 21.19 -4.55 -2.06
N LEU A 236 22.15 -5.14 -1.35
CA LEU A 236 21.97 -5.53 0.05
C LEU A 236 21.68 -4.32 0.95
N ILE A 237 22.44 -3.24 0.81
CA ILE A 237 22.24 -2.00 1.58
C ILE A 237 20.85 -1.42 1.35
N LEU A 238 20.45 -1.20 0.09
CA LEU A 238 19.13 -0.68 -0.24
C LEU A 238 17.99 -1.60 0.23
N ALA A 239 18.18 -2.92 0.14
CA ALA A 239 17.20 -3.88 0.61
C ALA A 239 17.00 -3.79 2.13
N LEU A 240 18.10 -3.74 2.88
CA LEU A 240 18.06 -3.55 4.34
C LEU A 240 17.42 -2.21 4.74
N GLU A 241 17.69 -1.14 4.00
CA GLU A 241 17.13 0.18 4.27
C GLU A 241 15.63 0.28 3.98
N LYS A 242 15.12 -0.43 2.97
CA LYS A 242 13.81 -0.09 2.38
C LYS A 242 12.76 -1.19 2.43
N THR A 243 13.15 -2.46 2.57
CA THR A 243 12.19 -3.57 2.55
C THR A 243 12.41 -4.59 3.67
N LEU A 244 11.42 -5.44 3.87
CA LEU A 244 11.51 -6.61 4.75
C LEU A 244 11.67 -7.84 3.86
N MET A 245 12.70 -8.63 4.12
CA MET A 245 13.08 -9.79 3.31
C MET A 245 12.62 -11.10 3.97
N PRO A 246 11.49 -11.68 3.56
CA PRO A 246 10.92 -12.87 4.21
C PRO A 246 11.57 -14.16 3.68
N ASP A 247 12.84 -14.39 4.04
CA ASP A 247 13.58 -15.60 3.71
C ASP A 247 14.48 -16.00 4.89
N PRO A 248 14.43 -17.28 5.35
CA PRO A 248 15.21 -17.72 6.50
C PRO A 248 16.73 -17.62 6.29
N ALA A 249 17.23 -17.91 5.07
CA ALA A 249 18.66 -17.86 4.79
C ALA A 249 19.15 -16.40 4.72
N VAL A 250 18.33 -15.49 4.21
CA VAL A 250 18.63 -14.05 4.22
C VAL A 250 18.62 -13.51 5.66
N GLU A 251 17.69 -13.94 6.52
CA GLU A 251 17.71 -13.55 7.94
C GLU A 251 18.99 -14.04 8.65
N GLU A 252 19.45 -15.26 8.34
CA GLU A 252 20.72 -15.78 8.85
C GLU A 252 21.90 -14.93 8.36
N LEU A 253 21.95 -14.56 7.08
CA LEU A 253 22.95 -13.64 6.52
C LEU A 253 22.97 -12.31 7.28
N VAL A 254 21.82 -11.67 7.43
CA VAL A 254 21.70 -10.37 8.11
C VAL A 254 22.15 -10.48 9.57
N THR A 255 21.81 -11.57 10.25
CA THR A 255 22.24 -11.82 11.63
C THR A 255 23.75 -11.99 11.72
N LEU A 256 24.38 -12.73 10.79
CA LEU A 256 25.83 -12.89 10.72
C LEU A 256 26.54 -11.56 10.45
N LEU A 257 26.06 -10.76 9.51
CA LEU A 257 26.64 -9.44 9.21
C LEU A 257 26.57 -8.50 10.41
N ARG A 258 25.41 -8.44 11.09
CA ARG A 258 25.25 -7.64 12.32
C ARG A 258 26.25 -8.07 13.40
N ARG A 259 26.41 -9.39 13.60
CA ARG A 259 27.38 -9.97 14.55
C ARG A 259 28.82 -9.64 14.16
N ALA A 260 29.16 -9.71 12.87
CA ALA A 260 30.48 -9.36 12.39
C ALA A 260 30.81 -7.88 12.63
N VAL A 261 29.87 -6.99 12.38
CA VAL A 261 30.03 -5.53 12.63
C VAL A 261 30.29 -5.24 14.11
N ILE A 262 29.50 -5.78 15.03
CA ILE A 262 29.74 -5.53 16.48
C ILE A 262 31.02 -6.18 16.98
N ALA A 263 31.40 -7.35 16.46
CA ALA A 263 32.65 -8.02 16.81
C ALA A 263 33.89 -7.21 16.37
N GLU A 264 33.82 -6.60 15.18
CA GLU A 264 34.89 -5.72 14.70
C GLU A 264 34.98 -4.44 15.54
N VAL A 265 33.85 -3.77 15.81
CA VAL A 265 33.83 -2.57 16.68
C VAL A 265 34.34 -2.89 18.08
N ALA A 266 34.08 -4.08 18.62
CA ALA A 266 34.63 -4.50 19.92
C ALA A 266 36.15 -4.67 19.91
N GLN A 267 36.76 -4.93 18.75
CA GLN A 267 38.21 -5.06 18.60
C GLN A 267 38.91 -3.74 18.30
N THR A 268 38.29 -2.91 17.44
CA THR A 268 38.87 -1.65 16.95
C THR A 268 38.49 -0.44 17.79
N VAL A 269 37.42 -0.56 18.62
CA VAL A 269 36.80 0.51 19.43
C VAL A 269 36.07 1.54 18.57
N GLU A 270 36.23 1.53 17.26
CA GLU A 270 35.61 2.48 16.31
C GLU A 270 34.91 1.74 15.18
N LEU A 271 33.84 2.33 14.65
CA LEU A 271 33.18 1.88 13.42
C LEU A 271 33.90 2.48 12.22
N ARG A 272 34.51 1.63 11.38
CA ARG A 272 35.19 2.08 10.15
C ARG A 272 34.21 2.74 9.19
N ASP A 273 34.66 3.78 8.47
CA ASP A 273 33.85 4.50 7.50
C ASP A 273 33.28 3.59 6.39
N GLU A 274 34.06 2.57 5.96
CA GLU A 274 33.64 1.64 4.93
C GLU A 274 32.48 0.72 5.38
N LEU A 275 32.34 0.48 6.69
CA LEU A 275 31.25 -0.32 7.26
C LEU A 275 30.02 0.53 7.62
N GLN A 276 30.15 1.84 7.68
CA GLN A 276 29.09 2.73 8.12
C GLN A 276 27.80 2.57 7.30
N PRO A 277 27.82 2.49 5.95
CA PRO A 277 26.59 2.30 5.16
C PRO A 277 25.87 1.00 5.52
N LEU A 278 26.59 -0.12 5.63
CA LEU A 278 26.01 -1.40 6.03
C LEU A 278 25.46 -1.34 7.47
N ALA A 279 26.21 -0.72 8.39
CA ALA A 279 25.79 -0.61 9.78
C ALA A 279 24.51 0.23 9.96
N LEU A 280 24.37 1.32 9.20
CA LEU A 280 23.14 2.13 9.14
C LEU A 280 21.96 1.33 8.58
N ALA A 281 22.19 0.62 7.47
CA ALA A 281 21.18 -0.22 6.85
C ALA A 281 20.70 -1.35 7.79
N LEU A 282 21.61 -2.00 8.51
CA LEU A 282 21.30 -2.99 9.54
C LEU A 282 20.47 -2.40 10.69
N ALA A 283 20.74 -1.16 11.09
CA ALA A 283 19.95 -0.47 12.12
C ALA A 283 18.51 -0.18 11.65
N LEU A 284 18.33 0.27 10.41
CA LEU A 284 17.01 0.47 9.81
C LEU A 284 16.24 -0.84 9.65
N TYR A 285 16.93 -1.91 9.23
CA TYR A 285 16.34 -3.25 9.14
C TYR A 285 15.89 -3.78 10.51
N ALA A 286 16.72 -3.59 11.54
CA ALA A 286 16.40 -3.99 12.90
C ALA A 286 15.13 -3.28 13.41
N ASP A 287 14.99 -1.98 13.15
CA ASP A 287 13.77 -1.23 13.49
C ASP A 287 12.56 -1.75 12.72
N ARG A 288 12.69 -2.00 11.40
CA ARG A 288 11.62 -2.52 10.53
C ARG A 288 11.10 -3.87 11.00
N THR A 289 11.99 -4.78 11.44
CA THR A 289 11.60 -6.09 12.00
C THR A 289 11.08 -6.00 13.44
N GLY A 290 11.11 -4.82 14.07
CA GLY A 290 10.81 -4.66 15.50
C GLY A 290 11.85 -5.28 16.39
N TYR A 291 13.09 -5.36 15.91
CA TYR A 291 14.21 -6.03 16.60
C TYR A 291 13.97 -7.54 16.76
N ALA A 292 13.46 -8.18 15.72
CA ALA A 292 13.14 -9.61 15.72
C ALA A 292 14.38 -10.51 15.72
N LEU A 293 15.49 -10.03 15.13
CA LEU A 293 16.74 -10.80 15.00
C LEU A 293 17.25 -11.24 16.37
N SER A 294 17.62 -12.52 16.48
CA SER A 294 18.20 -13.07 17.70
C SER A 294 19.61 -12.51 17.94
N ALA A 295 19.97 -12.35 19.21
CA ALA A 295 21.32 -12.00 19.63
C ALA A 295 21.84 -13.09 20.58
N GLU A 296 23.13 -13.39 20.50
CA GLU A 296 23.79 -14.26 21.47
C GLU A 296 24.13 -13.50 22.74
N GLU A 297 24.42 -14.23 23.81
CA GLU A 297 24.72 -13.63 25.12
C GLU A 297 25.94 -12.69 25.08
N ASP A 298 26.94 -13.04 24.23
CA ASP A 298 28.12 -12.20 24.02
C ASP A 298 27.79 -10.88 23.34
N GLU A 299 26.95 -10.90 22.29
CA GLU A 299 26.46 -9.70 21.62
C GLU A 299 25.71 -8.82 22.63
N GLU A 300 24.80 -9.40 23.43
CA GLU A 300 24.04 -8.65 24.42
C GLU A 300 24.92 -8.03 25.51
N ARG A 301 26.02 -8.70 25.90
CA ARG A 301 27.00 -8.15 26.85
C ARG A 301 27.75 -6.96 26.25
N LEU A 302 28.19 -7.06 25.00
CA LEU A 302 28.85 -5.98 24.27
C LEU A 302 27.91 -4.76 24.12
N VAL A 303 26.66 -4.98 23.71
CA VAL A 303 25.67 -3.90 23.57
C VAL A 303 25.38 -3.21 24.90
N ARG A 304 25.25 -3.97 25.99
CA ARG A 304 25.08 -3.37 27.33
C ARG A 304 26.28 -2.52 27.73
N ALA A 305 27.50 -2.97 27.49
CA ALA A 305 28.71 -2.20 27.74
C ALA A 305 28.75 -0.91 26.90
N LEU A 306 28.43 -1.01 25.59
CA LEU A 306 28.34 0.11 24.66
C LEU A 306 27.31 1.16 25.15
N ASN A 307 26.11 0.73 25.51
CA ASN A 307 25.05 1.63 25.97
C ASN A 307 25.42 2.32 27.29
N ASN A 308 26.11 1.65 28.21
CA ASN A 308 26.65 2.26 29.42
C ASN A 308 27.72 3.32 29.11
N SER A 309 28.61 3.03 28.14
CA SER A 309 29.60 3.99 27.67
C SER A 309 28.94 5.21 27.05
N LEU A 310 27.93 5.02 26.19
CA LEU A 310 27.13 6.10 25.60
C LEU A 310 26.48 7.00 26.69
N CYS A 311 25.89 6.40 27.71
CA CYS A 311 25.34 7.18 28.83
C CYS A 311 26.41 8.05 29.51
N ALA A 312 27.60 7.53 29.72
CA ALA A 312 28.71 8.25 30.35
C ALA A 312 29.22 9.38 29.43
N GLN A 313 29.45 9.09 28.16
CA GLN A 313 29.92 10.07 27.16
C GLN A 313 28.94 11.24 27.02
N MET A 314 27.65 10.96 26.86
CA MET A 314 26.61 12.00 26.79
C MET A 314 26.47 12.81 28.08
N ALA A 315 26.68 12.20 29.26
CA ALA A 315 26.67 12.88 30.54
C ALA A 315 27.87 13.83 30.70
N MET A 316 29.02 13.48 30.11
CA MET A 316 30.23 14.31 30.08
C MET A 316 30.14 15.44 29.03
N GLY A 317 29.12 15.43 28.18
CA GLY A 317 28.90 16.46 27.15
C GLY A 317 29.79 16.28 25.93
N GLU A 318 30.14 15.05 25.58
CA GLU A 318 30.87 14.78 24.35
C GLU A 318 30.10 15.22 23.09
N GLU A 319 30.81 15.57 22.05
CA GLU A 319 30.24 16.02 20.77
C GLU A 319 29.60 14.85 20.00
N GLN A 320 28.68 15.17 19.12
CA GLN A 320 27.89 14.20 18.36
C GLN A 320 28.76 13.24 17.55
N ASP A 321 29.84 13.73 16.92
CA ASP A 321 30.71 12.92 16.10
C ASP A 321 31.36 11.76 16.87
N ALA A 322 31.74 12.02 18.14
CA ALA A 322 32.38 11.01 19.00
C ALA A 322 31.45 9.84 19.37
N ILE A 323 30.13 10.05 19.36
CA ILE A 323 29.14 9.05 19.76
C ILE A 323 28.39 8.41 18.58
N THR A 324 28.54 8.94 17.37
CA THR A 324 27.79 8.50 16.16
C THR A 324 27.94 7.00 15.90
N GLY A 325 29.16 6.47 15.86
CA GLY A 325 29.37 5.03 15.62
C GLY A 325 28.71 4.14 16.67
N SER A 326 28.80 4.54 17.94
CA SER A 326 28.18 3.81 19.05
C SER A 326 26.64 3.85 18.98
N LEU A 327 26.05 4.96 18.55
CA LEU A 327 24.60 5.08 18.33
C LEU A 327 24.12 4.16 17.21
N ILE A 328 24.85 4.09 16.09
CA ILE A 328 24.52 3.19 14.98
C ILE A 328 24.50 1.72 15.44
N ILE A 329 25.51 1.30 16.21
CA ILE A 329 25.55 -0.08 16.75
C ILE A 329 24.42 -0.32 17.75
N SER A 330 24.18 0.60 18.68
CA SER A 330 23.05 0.50 19.64
C SER A 330 21.71 0.33 18.93
N ALA A 331 21.47 1.08 17.86
CA ALA A 331 20.24 1.02 17.08
C ALA A 331 19.98 -0.32 16.35
N GLN A 332 21.02 -1.14 16.15
CA GLN A 332 20.86 -2.49 15.57
C GLN A 332 20.25 -3.50 16.56
N TYR A 333 20.28 -3.22 17.85
CA TYR A 333 19.88 -4.16 18.91
C TYR A 333 18.63 -3.72 19.69
N GLY A 334 18.27 -2.45 19.64
CA GLY A 334 17.10 -1.93 20.32
C GLY A 334 16.79 -0.48 19.99
N ALA A 335 15.52 -0.09 20.13
CA ALA A 335 15.13 1.30 19.92
C ALA A 335 15.83 2.22 20.92
N MET A 336 16.46 3.27 20.44
CA MET A 336 17.14 4.26 21.28
C MET A 336 16.17 4.98 22.24
N PHE A 337 14.91 5.11 21.84
CA PHE A 337 13.86 5.67 22.70
C PHE A 337 13.70 4.95 24.03
N HIS A 338 14.01 3.65 24.09
CA HIS A 338 13.92 2.85 25.32
C HIS A 338 15.26 2.69 26.07
N GLN A 339 16.32 3.33 25.60
CA GLN A 339 17.63 3.27 26.24
C GLN A 339 17.78 4.32 27.34
N ALA A 340 18.66 4.07 28.28
CA ALA A 340 18.89 4.98 29.41
C ALA A 340 19.39 6.37 28.98
N PHE A 341 20.03 6.48 27.81
CA PHE A 341 20.50 7.74 27.23
C PHE A 341 19.45 8.50 26.42
N ALA A 342 18.22 7.98 26.27
CA ALA A 342 17.18 8.56 25.43
C ALA A 342 16.89 10.04 25.76
N VAL A 343 16.86 10.40 27.05
CA VAL A 343 16.62 11.78 27.50
C VAL A 343 17.71 12.73 27.01
N GLN A 344 18.96 12.27 26.92
CA GLN A 344 20.07 13.07 26.43
C GLN A 344 19.98 13.30 24.92
N LEU A 345 19.51 12.30 24.14
CA LEU A 345 19.26 12.46 22.69
C LEU A 345 18.27 13.59 22.41
N GLY A 346 17.26 13.78 23.23
CA GLY A 346 16.27 14.85 23.07
C GLY A 346 16.81 16.29 23.23
N ARG A 347 18.08 16.46 23.55
CA ARG A 347 18.73 17.79 23.60
C ARG A 347 19.06 18.33 22.23
N TRP A 348 19.19 17.46 21.22
CA TRP A 348 19.47 17.81 19.84
C TRP A 348 18.24 17.65 18.98
N SER A 349 18.12 18.50 17.98
CA SER A 349 17.14 18.35 16.90
C SER A 349 17.63 17.30 15.89
N LEU A 350 16.72 16.64 15.18
CA LEU A 350 17.09 15.66 14.16
C LEU A 350 18.02 16.25 13.09
N VAL A 351 17.81 17.51 12.72
CA VAL A 351 18.59 18.22 11.69
C VAL A 351 20.02 18.56 12.13
N ASP A 352 20.31 18.48 13.43
CA ASP A 352 21.66 18.74 13.95
C ASP A 352 22.60 17.53 13.74
N TRP A 353 22.05 16.39 13.36
CA TRP A 353 22.81 15.16 13.12
C TRP A 353 23.25 14.99 11.67
N PRO A 354 24.36 14.26 11.41
CA PRO A 354 24.77 13.93 10.05
C PRO A 354 23.63 13.33 9.22
N VAL A 355 23.47 13.79 7.98
CA VAL A 355 22.34 13.41 7.11
C VAL A 355 22.18 11.88 6.98
N ALA A 356 23.29 11.14 6.87
CA ALA A 356 23.25 9.67 6.79
C ALA A 356 22.70 9.00 8.05
N LEU A 357 22.85 9.61 9.23
CA LEU A 357 22.36 9.07 10.50
C LEU A 357 20.89 9.45 10.79
N GLN A 358 20.39 10.52 10.20
CA GLN A 358 19.04 11.03 10.45
C GLN A 358 17.94 9.98 10.28
N PRO A 359 17.91 9.11 9.24
CA PRO A 359 16.90 8.07 9.12
C PRO A 359 16.89 7.08 10.28
N VAL A 360 18.06 6.69 10.78
CA VAL A 360 18.19 5.77 11.92
C VAL A 360 17.68 6.42 13.21
N LEU A 361 18.07 7.68 13.47
CA LEU A 361 17.61 8.43 14.63
C LEU A 361 16.12 8.73 14.56
N ALA A 362 15.61 9.08 13.38
CA ALA A 362 14.19 9.27 13.17
C ALA A 362 13.41 7.99 13.55
N ALA A 363 13.76 6.84 12.97
CA ALA A 363 13.09 5.58 13.22
C ALA A 363 13.22 5.10 14.67
N SER A 364 14.43 5.18 15.23
CA SER A 364 14.76 4.58 16.53
C SER A 364 14.42 5.49 17.73
N TYR A 365 14.31 6.81 17.52
CA TYR A 365 14.09 7.77 18.60
C TYR A 365 12.99 8.80 18.30
N TYR A 366 13.16 9.71 17.33
CA TYR A 366 12.29 10.89 17.19
C TYR A 366 10.85 10.55 16.81
N ASN A 367 10.64 9.61 15.88
CA ASN A 367 9.29 9.17 15.49
C ASN A 367 8.56 8.53 16.67
N ARG A 368 9.28 7.73 17.48
CA ARG A 368 8.72 7.08 18.67
C ARG A 368 8.36 8.10 19.77
N ALA A 369 9.18 9.13 19.93
CA ALA A 369 8.88 10.23 20.84
C ALA A 369 7.64 11.01 20.42
N ALA A 370 7.49 11.29 19.12
CA ALA A 370 6.31 11.93 18.56
C ALA A 370 5.05 11.05 18.70
N GLU A 371 5.17 9.76 18.41
CA GLU A 371 4.08 8.79 18.57
C GLU A 371 3.65 8.65 20.04
N GLU A 372 4.58 8.70 20.99
CA GLU A 372 4.27 8.67 22.42
C GLU A 372 3.55 9.96 22.86
N ALA A 373 3.97 11.11 22.34
CA ALA A 373 3.27 12.38 22.60
C ALA A 373 1.84 12.38 22.04
N ILE A 374 1.61 11.75 20.89
CA ILE A 374 0.25 11.58 20.32
C ILE A 374 -0.60 10.70 21.22
N LYS A 375 -0.06 9.59 21.76
CA LYS A 375 -0.80 8.71 22.68
C LYS A 375 -1.23 9.43 23.95
N GLN A 376 -0.40 10.33 24.49
CA GLN A 376 -0.72 11.11 25.70
C GLN A 376 -1.91 12.06 25.53
N ASN A 377 -2.38 12.31 24.30
CA ASN A 377 -3.60 13.09 24.06
C ASN A 377 -4.90 12.29 24.36
N PHE A 378 -4.81 10.98 24.57
CA PHE A 378 -5.96 10.15 24.90
C PHE A 378 -6.06 9.98 26.43
N ASP A 379 -7.29 9.93 26.95
CA ASP A 379 -7.55 9.76 28.38
C ASP A 379 -7.32 8.30 28.85
N GLU A 380 -7.15 8.10 30.15
CA GLU A 380 -6.93 6.79 30.76
C GLU A 380 -8.03 5.77 30.43
N LYS A 381 -9.30 6.21 30.29
CA LYS A 381 -10.42 5.33 29.93
C LYS A 381 -10.30 4.82 28.50
N THR A 382 -9.82 5.66 27.59
CA THR A 382 -9.54 5.30 26.21
C THR A 382 -8.38 4.31 26.16
N GLU A 383 -7.32 4.53 26.94
CA GLU A 383 -6.18 3.62 27.06
C GLU A 383 -6.55 2.25 27.63
N GLU A 384 -7.49 2.18 28.60
CA GLU A 384 -7.96 0.91 29.15
C GLU A 384 -8.70 0.03 28.15
N LEU A 385 -9.32 0.65 27.14
CA LEU A 385 -10.04 -0.03 26.05
C LEU A 385 -9.13 -0.44 24.89
N CYS A 386 -7.86 -0.05 24.91
CA CYS A 386 -6.88 -0.37 23.87
C CYS A 386 -5.99 -1.55 24.28
N LEU A 387 -5.53 -2.32 23.28
CA LEU A 387 -4.79 -3.56 23.51
C LEU A 387 -3.29 -3.38 23.81
N ASP A 388 -2.80 -2.15 23.91
CA ASP A 388 -1.37 -1.81 23.86
C ASP A 388 -0.60 -1.96 25.19
N LYS A 389 -1.12 -2.67 26.17
CA LYS A 389 -0.39 -2.97 27.43
C LYS A 389 0.70 -4.04 27.27
N THR A 390 1.46 -4.00 26.17
CA THR A 390 2.51 -4.99 25.89
C THR A 390 3.87 -4.32 25.69
N ASP A 391 4.94 -5.01 26.06
CA ASP A 391 6.34 -4.56 25.87
C ASP A 391 6.78 -4.53 24.37
N VAL A 392 5.88 -4.76 23.44
CA VAL A 392 6.10 -4.69 21.99
C VAL A 392 5.15 -3.67 21.37
N PRO A 393 5.37 -2.37 21.63
CA PRO A 393 4.54 -1.30 21.09
C PRO A 393 4.97 -0.97 19.66
N GLN A 394 4.81 -1.91 18.72
CA GLN A 394 5.09 -1.64 17.32
C GLN A 394 3.82 -1.74 16.52
N ALA A 395 3.48 -0.62 15.89
CA ALA A 395 2.40 -0.59 14.93
C ALA A 395 2.69 -1.55 13.76
N TRP A 396 1.69 -2.27 13.32
CA TRP A 396 1.80 -3.22 12.20
C TRP A 396 0.58 -3.05 11.25
N PRO A 397 0.73 -3.22 9.93
CA PRO A 397 1.98 -3.45 9.19
C PRO A 397 2.94 -2.24 9.19
N ASN A 398 4.23 -2.50 8.93
CA ASN A 398 5.23 -1.45 8.83
C ASN A 398 5.43 -1.05 7.36
N TRP A 399 4.94 0.11 6.99
CA TRP A 399 5.01 0.68 5.65
C TRP A 399 5.48 2.14 5.72
N THR A 400 5.99 2.68 4.62
CA THR A 400 6.54 4.05 4.56
C THR A 400 6.02 4.85 3.38
N THR A 401 5.52 4.19 2.34
CA THR A 401 5.11 4.84 1.09
C THR A 401 3.80 4.24 0.59
N LEU A 402 2.92 5.10 0.09
CA LEU A 402 1.66 4.68 -0.53
C LEU A 402 1.88 4.18 -1.95
N ALA A 403 1.16 3.13 -2.34
CA ALA A 403 1.16 2.67 -3.72
C ALA A 403 0.61 3.75 -4.66
N TYR A 404 1.26 3.96 -5.82
CA TYR A 404 0.80 4.92 -6.80
C TYR A 404 -0.59 4.56 -7.34
N ARG A 405 -1.50 5.51 -7.29
CA ARG A 405 -2.84 5.44 -7.91
C ARG A 405 -3.18 6.76 -8.58
N SER A 406 -4.03 6.71 -9.59
CA SER A 406 -4.57 7.93 -10.18
C SER A 406 -5.57 8.59 -9.24
N GLU A 407 -5.47 9.89 -9.07
CA GLU A 407 -6.44 10.67 -8.31
C GLU A 407 -7.83 10.61 -8.96
N THR A 408 -8.85 10.42 -8.14
CA THR A 408 -10.26 10.39 -8.57
C THR A 408 -11.18 10.94 -7.47
N SER A 409 -12.49 10.86 -7.66
CA SER A 409 -13.47 11.14 -6.61
C SER A 409 -14.18 9.84 -6.18
N LEU A 410 -14.67 9.81 -4.94
CA LEU A 410 -15.48 8.69 -4.47
C LEU A 410 -16.77 8.56 -5.31
N LYS A 411 -17.38 9.69 -5.69
CA LYS A 411 -18.54 9.70 -6.58
C LYS A 411 -18.24 9.01 -7.91
N THR A 412 -17.10 9.35 -8.53
CA THR A 412 -16.67 8.70 -9.79
C THR A 412 -16.45 7.21 -9.58
N MET A 413 -15.78 6.81 -8.52
CA MET A 413 -15.54 5.40 -8.21
C MET A 413 -16.87 4.64 -7.99
N MET A 414 -17.82 5.21 -7.22
CA MET A 414 -19.14 4.60 -7.02
C MET A 414 -19.92 4.46 -8.33
N ALA A 415 -19.85 5.45 -9.21
CA ALA A 415 -20.54 5.41 -10.50
C ALA A 415 -19.91 4.38 -11.45
N THR A 416 -18.58 4.37 -11.58
CA THR A 416 -17.85 3.53 -12.56
C THR A 416 -17.73 2.09 -12.11
N GLU A 417 -17.38 1.88 -10.84
CA GLU A 417 -17.09 0.53 -10.34
C GLU A 417 -18.34 -0.20 -9.82
N LEU A 418 -19.30 0.54 -9.24
CA LEU A 418 -20.48 -0.05 -8.61
C LEU A 418 -21.78 0.23 -9.40
N GLY A 419 -21.74 1.08 -10.42
CA GLY A 419 -22.94 1.45 -11.20
C GLY A 419 -23.98 2.24 -10.38
N ILE A 420 -23.54 3.01 -9.38
CA ILE A 420 -24.43 3.74 -8.46
C ILE A 420 -24.62 5.18 -8.93
N THR A 421 -25.88 5.64 -8.95
CA THR A 421 -26.20 7.04 -9.26
C THR A 421 -25.79 7.95 -8.10
N THR A 422 -24.96 8.96 -8.38
CA THR A 422 -24.32 9.82 -7.37
C THR A 422 -24.82 11.27 -7.37
N GLU A 423 -25.79 11.63 -8.22
CA GLU A 423 -26.26 13.00 -8.41
C GLU A 423 -26.86 13.66 -7.15
N GLN A 424 -27.38 12.86 -6.23
CA GLN A 424 -27.98 13.33 -4.97
C GLN A 424 -27.03 13.33 -3.78
N LEU A 425 -25.76 12.94 -3.97
CA LEU A 425 -24.77 12.89 -2.90
C LEU A 425 -24.18 14.29 -2.66
N PRO A 426 -23.83 14.63 -1.40
CA PRO A 426 -23.19 15.90 -1.06
C PRO A 426 -21.82 16.02 -1.73
N ASP A 427 -21.26 17.24 -1.80
CA ASP A 427 -19.99 17.49 -2.47
C ASP A 427 -18.81 16.81 -1.75
N THR A 428 -18.84 16.76 -0.43
CA THR A 428 -17.87 16.03 0.38
C THR A 428 -18.54 14.82 1.00
N LEU A 429 -17.92 13.66 0.81
CA LEU A 429 -18.39 12.38 1.32
C LEU A 429 -17.54 11.96 2.54
N ARG A 430 -18.15 11.23 3.48
CA ARG A 430 -17.42 10.66 4.62
C ARG A 430 -17.22 9.19 4.43
N ILE A 431 -15.96 8.77 4.64
CA ILE A 431 -15.53 7.36 4.67
C ILE A 431 -15.15 7.00 6.10
N MET A 432 -15.62 5.86 6.60
CA MET A 432 -15.12 5.27 7.84
C MET A 432 -14.35 4.00 7.50
N VAL A 433 -13.12 3.89 7.98
CA VAL A 433 -12.27 2.69 7.83
C VAL A 433 -12.17 2.01 9.18
N CYS A 434 -12.78 0.84 9.31
CA CYS A 434 -12.79 0.04 10.52
C CYS A 434 -11.64 -0.98 10.51
N GLY A 435 -10.85 -1.03 11.60
CA GLY A 435 -9.64 -1.84 11.67
C GLY A 435 -8.55 -1.29 10.75
N ALA A 436 -8.27 0.01 10.88
CA ALA A 436 -7.35 0.74 10.00
C ALA A 436 -5.88 0.32 10.15
N GLN A 437 -5.54 -0.42 11.21
CA GLN A 437 -4.18 -0.82 11.56
C GLN A 437 -3.23 0.41 11.55
N SER A 438 -2.05 0.29 10.94
CA SER A 438 -1.12 1.44 10.81
C SER A 438 -1.53 2.49 9.75
N GLY A 439 -2.76 2.43 9.25
CA GLY A 439 -3.39 3.50 8.48
C GLY A 439 -3.16 3.50 6.97
N GLN A 440 -2.39 2.57 6.41
CA GLN A 440 -2.03 2.59 4.98
C GLN A 440 -3.26 2.73 4.07
N ARG A 441 -4.25 1.83 4.21
CA ARG A 441 -5.46 1.86 3.37
C ARG A 441 -6.29 3.12 3.57
N ALA A 442 -6.42 3.59 4.80
CA ALA A 442 -7.16 4.81 5.10
C ALA A 442 -6.50 6.05 4.47
N MET A 443 -5.16 6.12 4.53
CA MET A 443 -4.39 7.20 3.90
C MET A 443 -4.43 7.13 2.37
N GLU A 444 -4.43 5.92 1.76
CA GLU A 444 -4.66 5.78 0.31
C GLU A 444 -6.00 6.40 -0.10
N LEU A 445 -7.07 6.10 0.64
CA LEU A 445 -8.39 6.67 0.37
C LEU A 445 -8.38 8.20 0.53
N ALA A 446 -7.77 8.73 1.58
CA ALA A 446 -7.68 10.16 1.83
C ALA A 446 -6.80 10.88 0.79
N HIS A 447 -5.71 10.26 0.36
CA HIS A 447 -4.76 10.85 -0.58
C HIS A 447 -5.30 10.90 -2.00
N TYR A 448 -5.88 9.81 -2.48
CA TYR A 448 -6.30 9.67 -3.88
C TYR A 448 -7.76 10.04 -4.17
N LEU A 449 -8.65 10.03 -3.15
CA LEU A 449 -10.02 10.50 -3.30
C LEU A 449 -10.12 11.95 -2.82
N LYS A 450 -10.47 12.86 -3.74
CA LYS A 450 -10.40 14.32 -3.47
C LYS A 450 -11.68 14.93 -2.88
N ASP A 451 -12.77 14.18 -2.88
CA ASP A 451 -14.08 14.59 -2.36
C ASP A 451 -14.45 13.94 -1.02
N VAL A 452 -13.46 13.54 -0.22
CA VAL A 452 -13.70 12.77 1.00
C VAL A 452 -13.08 13.35 2.27
N GLU A 453 -13.75 13.10 3.39
CA GLU A 453 -13.21 13.12 4.75
C GLU A 453 -13.13 11.67 5.24
N VAL A 454 -11.97 11.25 5.74
CA VAL A 454 -11.73 9.87 6.19
C VAL A 454 -11.63 9.81 7.71
N ILE A 455 -12.39 8.89 8.31
CA ILE A 455 -12.34 8.55 9.73
C ILE A 455 -11.79 7.14 9.82
N ALA A 456 -10.56 7.00 10.26
CA ALA A 456 -9.89 5.73 10.45
C ALA A 456 -9.99 5.28 11.91
N VAL A 457 -10.45 4.05 12.14
CA VAL A 457 -10.73 3.54 13.49
C VAL A 457 -9.91 2.30 13.75
N ASP A 458 -9.19 2.28 14.87
CA ASP A 458 -8.39 1.12 15.29
C ASP A 458 -8.50 0.87 16.80
N GLU A 459 -8.10 -0.32 17.23
CA GLU A 459 -8.07 -0.73 18.64
C GLU A 459 -6.72 -0.50 19.32
N SER A 460 -5.68 -0.17 18.54
CA SER A 460 -4.31 0.01 19.00
C SER A 460 -3.93 1.49 18.97
N LEU A 461 -3.60 2.07 20.12
CA LEU A 461 -3.08 3.44 20.21
C LEU A 461 -1.72 3.57 19.50
N ALA A 462 -0.91 2.51 19.44
CA ALA A 462 0.34 2.50 18.69
C ALA A 462 0.08 2.64 17.19
N ASN A 463 -0.93 1.93 16.65
CA ASN A 463 -1.35 2.06 15.27
C ASN A 463 -1.85 3.48 14.97
N ILE A 464 -2.73 4.00 15.83
CA ILE A 464 -3.30 5.35 15.71
C ILE A 464 -2.21 6.41 15.73
N ALA A 465 -1.29 6.34 16.69
CA ALA A 465 -0.21 7.32 16.83
C ALA A 465 0.72 7.32 15.62
N LYS A 466 1.14 6.13 15.16
CA LYS A 466 1.95 6.00 13.95
C LYS A 466 1.24 6.53 12.72
N ALA A 467 -0.02 6.15 12.52
CA ALA A 467 -0.82 6.58 11.39
C ALA A 467 -1.04 8.10 11.39
N THR A 468 -1.30 8.71 12.55
CA THR A 468 -1.42 10.17 12.70
C THR A 468 -0.12 10.87 12.28
N ARG A 469 1.03 10.41 12.82
CA ARG A 469 2.33 10.99 12.45
C ARG A 469 2.61 10.85 10.95
N LEU A 470 2.37 9.67 10.36
CA LEU A 470 2.59 9.46 8.93
C LEU A 470 1.68 10.34 8.05
N ALA A 471 0.43 10.58 8.46
CA ALA A 471 -0.46 11.49 7.75
C ALA A 471 0.06 12.93 7.77
N ASP A 472 0.58 13.39 8.93
CA ASP A 472 1.22 14.69 9.05
C ASP A 472 2.49 14.78 8.18
N ASP A 473 3.38 13.77 8.22
CA ASP A 473 4.60 13.70 7.40
C ASP A 473 4.30 13.75 5.89
N MET A 474 3.19 13.15 5.47
CA MET A 474 2.74 13.10 4.06
C MET A 474 1.83 14.28 3.68
N ASN A 475 1.56 15.23 4.59
CA ASN A 475 0.62 16.35 4.39
C ASN A 475 -0.79 15.91 3.97
N ILE A 476 -1.31 14.82 4.54
CA ILE A 476 -2.67 14.33 4.31
C ILE A 476 -3.56 14.83 5.45
N HIS A 477 -4.35 15.89 5.20
CA HIS A 477 -5.10 16.59 6.25
C HIS A 477 -6.60 16.28 6.29
N ASN A 478 -7.12 15.52 5.32
CA ASN A 478 -8.53 15.11 5.24
C ASN A 478 -8.80 13.74 5.89
N ILE A 479 -7.99 13.37 6.89
CA ILE A 479 -8.09 12.12 7.63
C ILE A 479 -7.92 12.36 9.13
N VAL A 480 -8.66 11.59 9.94
CA VAL A 480 -8.49 11.52 11.39
C VAL A 480 -8.41 10.06 11.83
N PHE A 481 -7.61 9.80 12.86
CA PHE A 481 -7.44 8.46 13.43
C PHE A 481 -8.02 8.42 14.85
N TRP A 482 -8.98 7.54 15.08
CA TRP A 482 -9.70 7.46 16.34
C TRP A 482 -9.70 6.05 16.94
N PRO A 483 -9.65 5.92 18.27
CA PRO A 483 -10.02 4.69 18.93
C PRO A 483 -11.54 4.45 18.83
N TRP A 484 -11.94 3.19 18.98
CA TRP A 484 -13.36 2.78 18.87
C TRP A 484 -14.31 3.58 19.79
N SER A 485 -13.85 4.00 20.96
CA SER A 485 -14.65 4.79 21.90
C SER A 485 -15.11 6.13 21.30
N ILE A 486 -14.21 6.84 20.63
CA ILE A 486 -14.51 8.13 19.97
C ILE A 486 -15.41 7.91 18.76
N ALA A 487 -15.11 6.89 17.93
CA ALA A 487 -15.95 6.58 16.76
C ALA A 487 -17.39 6.25 17.15
N ARG A 488 -17.59 5.50 18.24
CA ARG A 488 -18.93 5.21 18.77
C ARG A 488 -19.67 6.47 19.23
N GLN A 489 -18.99 7.40 19.90
CA GLN A 489 -19.58 8.66 20.31
C GLN A 489 -20.01 9.49 19.08
N PHE A 490 -19.15 9.60 18.06
CA PHE A 490 -19.46 10.29 16.81
C PHE A 490 -20.73 9.75 16.15
N VAL A 491 -20.89 8.42 16.12
CA VAL A 491 -22.07 7.78 15.55
C VAL A 491 -23.30 7.98 16.46
N ALA A 492 -23.15 7.97 17.79
CA ALA A 492 -24.22 8.22 18.74
C ALA A 492 -24.77 9.66 18.64
N ASP A 493 -23.94 10.61 18.23
CA ASP A 493 -24.32 12.00 17.95
C ASP A 493 -25.01 12.19 16.55
N ASP A 494 -25.50 11.08 15.98
CA ASP A 494 -26.24 10.97 14.70
C ASP A 494 -25.44 11.40 13.45
N HIS A 495 -24.12 11.38 13.50
CA HIS A 495 -23.28 11.59 12.33
C HIS A 495 -23.30 10.38 11.41
N LYS A 496 -23.59 10.59 10.13
CA LYS A 496 -23.64 9.51 9.12
C LYS A 496 -22.44 9.54 8.20
N VAL A 497 -22.08 8.36 7.71
CA VAL A 497 -21.04 8.16 6.71
C VAL A 497 -21.64 7.57 5.42
N HIS A 498 -20.96 7.80 4.30
CA HIS A 498 -21.43 7.39 2.97
C HIS A 498 -20.77 6.08 2.52
N TRP A 499 -19.61 5.75 3.11
CA TRP A 499 -18.85 4.56 2.82
C TRP A 499 -18.19 4.03 4.10
N ILE A 500 -18.33 2.74 4.35
CA ILE A 500 -17.60 2.03 5.39
C ILE A 500 -16.71 0.99 4.73
N GLU A 501 -15.42 1.07 5.01
CA GLU A 501 -14.42 0.09 4.64
C GLU A 501 -14.09 -0.76 5.87
N ILE A 502 -14.15 -2.08 5.76
CA ILE A 502 -13.83 -3.00 6.86
C ILE A 502 -12.61 -3.81 6.41
N GLY A 503 -11.44 -3.43 6.92
CA GLY A 503 -10.17 -4.09 6.62
C GLY A 503 -9.83 -5.18 7.64
N ARG A 504 -10.06 -4.90 8.93
CA ARG A 504 -9.83 -5.86 10.01
C ARG A 504 -10.97 -5.83 11.01
N LEU A 505 -11.35 -7.01 11.49
CA LEU A 505 -12.35 -7.13 12.54
C LEU A 505 -11.76 -6.75 13.91
N PRO A 506 -12.55 -6.18 14.82
CA PRO A 506 -12.14 -5.99 16.21
C PRO A 506 -11.71 -7.31 16.84
N SER A 507 -10.74 -7.26 17.76
CA SER A 507 -10.33 -8.47 18.47
C SER A 507 -11.41 -8.94 19.45
N ALA A 508 -11.40 -10.25 19.75
CA ALA A 508 -12.31 -10.85 20.72
C ALA A 508 -12.22 -10.25 22.14
N LYS A 509 -11.14 -9.50 22.42
CA LYS A 509 -10.96 -8.77 23.70
C LYS A 509 -11.77 -7.48 23.76
N MET A 510 -12.24 -6.97 22.62
CA MET A 510 -13.05 -5.75 22.52
C MET A 510 -14.55 -6.04 22.75
N THR A 511 -14.89 -6.62 23.90
CA THR A 511 -16.24 -7.12 24.23
C THR A 511 -17.35 -6.06 24.21
N ASN A 512 -17.00 -4.78 24.26
CA ASN A 512 -17.95 -3.66 24.28
C ASN A 512 -18.21 -3.04 22.88
N VAL A 513 -17.67 -3.62 21.81
CA VAL A 513 -17.82 -3.13 20.45
C VAL A 513 -18.64 -4.12 19.65
N SER A 514 -19.79 -3.71 19.13
CA SER A 514 -20.53 -4.43 18.09
C SER A 514 -20.31 -3.70 16.76
N LEU A 515 -19.57 -4.35 15.86
CA LEU A 515 -19.32 -3.80 14.52
C LEU A 515 -20.63 -3.67 13.73
N ALA A 516 -21.51 -4.66 13.82
CA ALA A 516 -22.82 -4.62 13.18
C ALA A 516 -23.68 -3.43 13.67
N ALA A 517 -23.68 -3.18 14.98
CA ALA A 517 -24.40 -2.04 15.56
C ALA A 517 -23.81 -0.70 15.09
N LEU A 518 -22.48 -0.59 15.05
CA LEU A 518 -21.80 0.61 14.54
C LEU A 518 -22.15 0.84 13.06
N VAL A 519 -22.04 -0.17 12.20
CA VAL A 519 -22.37 -0.10 10.77
C VAL A 519 -23.84 0.31 10.58
N SER A 520 -24.76 -0.33 11.30
CA SER A 520 -26.19 -0.01 11.20
C SER A 520 -26.49 1.44 11.55
N SER A 521 -25.85 1.95 12.62
CA SER A 521 -26.07 3.30 13.13
C SER A 521 -25.33 4.36 12.31
N ALA A 522 -24.13 4.07 11.83
CA ALA A 522 -23.30 5.01 11.05
C ALA A 522 -23.80 5.21 9.62
N THR A 523 -24.50 4.23 9.02
CA THR A 523 -24.90 4.29 7.62
C THR A 523 -26.25 4.95 7.40
N GLY A 524 -26.27 5.94 6.50
CA GLY A 524 -27.50 6.49 5.93
C GLY A 524 -28.00 5.68 4.70
N ASN A 525 -29.16 6.08 4.14
CA ASN A 525 -29.70 5.47 2.93
C ASN A 525 -28.72 5.67 1.75
N GLY A 526 -28.49 4.62 0.99
CA GLY A 526 -27.57 4.62 -0.15
C GLY A 526 -26.09 4.45 0.23
N ALA A 527 -25.74 4.38 1.53
CA ALA A 527 -24.37 4.15 1.99
C ALA A 527 -23.86 2.78 1.55
N ILE A 528 -22.55 2.71 1.31
CA ILE A 528 -21.83 1.50 0.91
C ILE A 528 -21.09 0.92 2.10
N VAL A 529 -21.14 -0.40 2.24
CA VAL A 529 -20.25 -1.19 3.10
C VAL A 529 -19.40 -2.07 2.20
N HIS A 530 -18.11 -1.83 2.25
CA HIS A 530 -17.09 -2.64 1.58
C HIS A 530 -16.41 -3.51 2.65
N LEU A 531 -16.54 -4.80 2.49
CA LEU A 531 -15.88 -5.79 3.33
C LEU A 531 -14.77 -6.45 2.51
N HIS A 532 -13.55 -6.19 2.89
CA HIS A 532 -12.35 -6.80 2.34
C HIS A 532 -11.57 -7.41 3.50
N THR A 533 -11.93 -8.62 3.89
CA THR A 533 -11.18 -9.35 4.92
C THR A 533 -10.29 -10.38 4.24
N ALA A 534 -9.01 -10.08 4.13
CA ALA A 534 -8.02 -11.14 4.09
C ALA A 534 -8.01 -11.78 5.49
N VAL A 535 -8.84 -12.78 5.71
CA VAL A 535 -8.62 -13.68 6.83
C VAL A 535 -7.36 -14.45 6.44
N SER A 536 -6.20 -14.03 6.96
CA SER A 536 -4.97 -14.81 6.88
C SER A 536 -5.32 -16.25 7.27
N GLU A 537 -5.20 -17.19 6.33
CA GLU A 537 -5.41 -18.60 6.64
C GLU A 537 -4.49 -18.96 7.79
N GLN A 538 -5.09 -19.44 8.88
CA GLN A 538 -4.32 -19.92 10.01
C GLN A 538 -3.66 -21.24 9.59
N THR A 539 -2.34 -21.19 9.47
CA THR A 539 -1.56 -22.39 9.18
C THR A 539 -1.60 -23.36 10.39
N ASP A 540 -1.28 -24.62 10.16
CA ASP A 540 -1.10 -25.58 11.24
C ASP A 540 -0.06 -25.10 12.26
N GLY A 541 0.97 -24.40 11.78
CA GLY A 541 1.98 -23.77 12.61
C GLY A 541 1.43 -22.68 13.54
N ASP A 542 0.53 -21.81 13.04
CA ASP A 542 -0.13 -20.80 13.87
C ASP A 542 -0.96 -21.43 14.99
N GLN A 543 -1.73 -22.47 14.65
CA GLN A 543 -2.55 -23.18 15.64
C GLN A 543 -1.66 -23.83 16.72
N GLN A 544 -0.53 -24.39 16.33
CA GLN A 544 0.40 -25.01 17.28
C GLN A 544 1.05 -23.96 18.19
N ILE A 545 1.47 -22.81 17.64
CA ILE A 545 1.98 -21.70 18.46
C ILE A 545 0.92 -21.19 19.44
N ARG A 546 -0.32 -21.01 19.00
CA ARG A 546 -1.41 -20.59 19.89
C ARG A 546 -1.69 -21.61 21.00
N ARG A 547 -1.58 -22.92 20.72
CA ARG A 547 -1.65 -23.95 21.77
C ARG A 547 -0.53 -23.80 22.79
N LEU A 548 0.72 -23.56 22.35
CA LEU A 548 1.85 -23.30 23.24
C LEU A 548 1.66 -22.04 24.08
N ILE A 549 1.18 -20.96 23.47
CA ILE A 549 0.87 -19.70 24.17
C ILE A 549 -0.15 -19.95 25.29
N ASN A 550 -1.23 -20.68 24.99
CA ASN A 550 -2.28 -20.98 25.97
C ASN A 550 -1.79 -21.93 27.06
N GLN A 551 -1.03 -22.99 26.70
CA GLN A 551 -0.49 -23.97 27.66
C GLN A 551 0.47 -23.34 28.67
N HIS A 552 1.29 -22.38 28.22
CA HIS A 552 2.30 -21.74 29.06
C HIS A 552 1.87 -20.34 29.55
N ASN A 553 0.64 -19.92 29.24
CA ASN A 553 0.11 -18.59 29.58
C ASN A 553 1.07 -17.45 29.18
N LEU A 554 1.64 -17.55 27.98
CA LEU A 554 2.62 -16.59 27.48
C LEU A 554 1.96 -15.25 27.22
N LYS A 555 2.66 -14.17 27.55
CA LYS A 555 2.26 -12.81 27.18
C LYS A 555 3.03 -12.35 25.94
N PRO A 556 2.50 -11.43 25.12
CA PRO A 556 3.16 -10.93 23.92
C PRO A 556 4.32 -9.97 24.26
N THR A 557 5.34 -10.49 24.95
CA THR A 557 6.58 -9.77 25.25
C THR A 557 7.59 -10.02 24.13
N ARG A 558 8.54 -9.10 23.97
CA ARG A 558 9.64 -9.24 23.01
C ARG A 558 10.37 -10.59 23.18
N THR A 559 10.65 -10.95 24.41
CA THR A 559 11.34 -12.21 24.73
C THR A 559 10.52 -13.43 24.31
N ALA A 560 9.23 -13.48 24.63
CA ALA A 560 8.37 -14.60 24.26
C ALA A 560 8.23 -14.73 22.73
N LEU A 561 8.03 -13.61 22.03
CA LEU A 561 7.93 -13.59 20.57
C LEU A 561 9.23 -14.07 19.90
N ARG A 562 10.40 -13.61 20.38
CA ARG A 562 11.70 -14.09 19.88
C ARG A 562 11.91 -15.58 20.15
N GLN A 563 11.54 -16.07 21.32
CA GLN A 563 11.66 -17.50 21.66
C GLN A 563 10.77 -18.37 20.75
N LEU A 564 9.52 -17.96 20.52
CA LEU A 564 8.61 -18.65 19.60
C LEU A 564 9.16 -18.65 18.16
N ARG A 565 9.66 -17.49 17.68
CA ARG A 565 10.29 -17.40 16.36
C ARG A 565 11.53 -18.29 16.25
N ASN A 566 12.43 -18.24 17.22
CA ASN A 566 13.64 -19.07 17.22
C ASN A 566 13.31 -20.56 17.22
N MET A 567 12.25 -20.98 17.95
CA MET A 567 11.77 -22.37 17.91
C MET A 567 11.33 -22.74 16.48
N VAL A 568 10.55 -21.89 15.81
CA VAL A 568 10.11 -22.13 14.42
C VAL A 568 11.32 -22.15 13.47
N MET A 569 12.22 -21.17 13.55
CA MET A 569 13.42 -21.09 12.70
C MET A 569 14.32 -22.32 12.84
N THR A 570 14.53 -22.81 14.07
CA THR A 570 15.34 -24.00 14.34
C THR A 570 14.71 -25.26 13.75
N ASN A 571 13.37 -25.33 13.73
CA ASN A 571 12.62 -26.50 13.27
C ASN A 571 12.00 -26.31 11.88
N ARG A 572 12.47 -25.34 11.07
CA ARG A 572 11.86 -24.95 9.80
C ARG A 572 11.78 -26.03 8.72
N GLN A 573 12.50 -27.14 8.90
CA GLN A 573 12.43 -28.29 8.00
C GLN A 573 11.15 -29.14 8.23
N ASP A 574 10.51 -29.01 9.38
CA ASP A 574 9.23 -29.67 9.64
C ASP A 574 8.11 -29.04 8.80
N PRO A 575 7.32 -29.84 8.08
CA PRO A 575 6.21 -29.33 7.26
C PRO A 575 5.25 -28.37 7.98
N THR A 576 5.07 -28.54 9.29
CA THR A 576 4.22 -27.69 10.13
C THR A 576 4.66 -26.23 10.11
N TRP A 577 5.98 -25.96 10.02
CA TRP A 577 6.55 -24.63 10.10
C TRP A 577 6.86 -24.01 8.74
N GLN A 578 6.90 -24.83 7.66
CA GLN A 578 7.30 -24.37 6.33
C GLN A 578 6.39 -23.27 5.75
N SER A 579 5.08 -23.37 5.99
CA SER A 579 4.14 -22.32 5.55
C SER A 579 4.36 -21.02 6.32
N LEU A 580 4.64 -21.12 7.63
CA LEU A 580 4.80 -19.96 8.50
C LEU A 580 6.06 -19.14 8.17
N VAL A 581 7.18 -19.80 7.85
CA VAL A 581 8.42 -19.09 7.48
C VAL A 581 8.39 -18.46 6.08
N ARG A 582 7.33 -18.66 5.31
CA ARG A 582 7.10 -17.95 4.04
C ARG A 582 6.29 -16.67 4.20
N GLU A 583 5.66 -16.48 5.35
CA GLU A 583 4.82 -15.35 5.65
C GLU A 583 5.65 -14.12 6.05
N THR A 584 5.41 -12.99 5.42
CA THR A 584 6.12 -11.73 5.74
C THR A 584 5.94 -11.32 7.20
N ASP A 585 4.75 -11.55 7.77
CA ASP A 585 4.43 -11.25 9.17
C ASP A 585 5.35 -11.95 10.17
N PHE A 586 5.85 -13.14 9.82
CA PHE A 586 6.77 -13.91 10.65
C PHE A 586 8.10 -13.20 10.91
N TYR A 587 8.56 -12.34 9.98
CA TYR A 587 9.86 -11.67 10.07
C TYR A 587 9.85 -10.37 10.87
N ALA A 588 8.68 -9.97 11.40
CA ALA A 588 8.56 -8.82 12.28
C ALA A 588 7.82 -9.16 13.57
N LEU A 589 8.29 -8.65 14.73
CA LEU A 589 7.64 -8.93 16.01
C LEU A 589 6.21 -8.39 16.07
N GLY A 590 5.93 -7.26 15.41
CA GLY A 590 4.57 -6.72 15.27
C GLY A 590 3.64 -7.69 14.55
N GLY A 591 4.10 -8.27 13.43
CA GLY A 591 3.37 -9.28 12.67
C GLY A 591 3.13 -10.56 13.49
N CYS A 592 4.17 -11.09 14.14
CA CYS A 592 4.06 -12.25 15.03
C CYS A 592 3.05 -12.00 16.18
N ARG A 593 3.10 -10.83 16.81
CA ARG A 593 2.13 -10.45 17.85
C ARG A 593 0.70 -10.49 17.31
N ASP A 594 0.47 -9.82 16.21
CA ASP A 594 -0.86 -9.70 15.61
C ASP A 594 -1.40 -11.06 15.16
N ARG A 595 -0.52 -11.90 14.59
CA ARG A 595 -0.88 -13.24 14.10
C ARG A 595 -1.17 -14.22 15.23
N TRP A 596 -0.40 -14.20 16.32
CA TRP A 596 -0.46 -15.23 17.35
C TRP A 596 -1.24 -14.82 18.61
N PHE A 597 -1.27 -13.54 18.95
CA PHE A 597 -1.88 -13.04 20.20
C PHE A 597 -3.15 -12.20 19.98
N CYS A 598 -3.40 -11.71 18.74
CA CYS A 598 -4.61 -10.96 18.42
C CYS A 598 -5.59 -11.83 17.63
N GLU A 599 -6.50 -12.48 18.34
CA GLU A 599 -7.55 -13.29 17.72
C GLU A 599 -8.70 -12.40 17.25
N GLN A 600 -9.03 -12.50 15.96
CA GLN A 600 -10.18 -11.79 15.40
C GLN A 600 -11.48 -12.43 15.91
N ASP A 601 -12.47 -11.61 16.23
CA ASP A 601 -13.77 -12.09 16.70
C ASP A 601 -14.64 -12.54 15.51
N SER A 602 -14.68 -13.84 15.27
CA SER A 602 -15.54 -14.44 14.25
C SER A 602 -17.03 -14.18 14.48
N THR A 603 -17.45 -13.88 15.71
CA THR A 603 -18.83 -13.54 16.05
C THR A 603 -19.21 -12.19 15.45
N GLN A 604 -18.29 -11.21 15.50
CA GLN A 604 -18.47 -9.90 14.88
C GLN A 604 -18.69 -10.02 13.36
N LEU A 605 -17.96 -10.91 12.70
CA LEU A 605 -18.15 -11.18 11.28
C LEU A 605 -19.54 -11.78 11.00
N LYS A 606 -19.97 -12.76 11.80
CA LYS A 606 -21.30 -13.37 11.66
C LYS A 606 -22.43 -12.36 11.84
N GLU A 607 -22.33 -11.52 12.88
CA GLU A 607 -23.32 -10.45 13.13
C GLU A 607 -23.36 -9.44 11.98
N LEU A 608 -22.20 -9.05 11.48
CA LEU A 608 -22.11 -8.13 10.35
C LEU A 608 -22.69 -8.74 9.08
N MET A 609 -22.33 -9.99 8.77
CA MET A 609 -22.85 -10.69 7.60
C MET A 609 -24.37 -10.90 7.71
N ALA A 610 -24.91 -11.20 8.89
CA ALA A 610 -26.35 -11.27 9.13
C ALA A 610 -27.04 -9.93 8.87
N LEU A 611 -26.43 -8.81 9.27
CA LEU A 611 -26.93 -7.47 9.01
C LEU A 611 -26.99 -7.16 7.50
N VAL A 612 -25.86 -7.32 6.78
CA VAL A 612 -25.74 -6.90 5.38
C VAL A 612 -26.35 -7.87 4.37
N SER A 613 -26.61 -9.12 4.79
CA SER A 613 -27.34 -10.11 3.97
C SER A 613 -28.86 -9.98 4.02
N ASN A 614 -29.40 -9.11 4.90
CA ASN A 614 -30.82 -8.80 4.94
C ASN A 614 -31.24 -8.02 3.67
N GLU A 615 -31.83 -8.72 2.72
CA GLU A 615 -32.23 -8.17 1.42
C GLU A 615 -33.32 -7.06 1.51
N VAL A 616 -33.96 -6.90 2.64
CA VAL A 616 -34.92 -5.81 2.85
C VAL A 616 -34.17 -4.47 2.92
N ASP A 617 -33.08 -4.44 3.69
CA ASP A 617 -32.33 -3.22 4.00
C ASP A 617 -31.06 -3.06 3.16
N TRP A 618 -30.51 -4.13 2.60
CA TRP A 618 -29.24 -4.15 1.92
C TRP A 618 -29.31 -4.86 0.57
N LYS A 619 -28.39 -4.48 -0.34
CA LYS A 619 -28.22 -5.09 -1.66
C LYS A 619 -26.74 -5.34 -1.90
N LEU A 620 -26.36 -6.57 -2.24
CA LEU A 620 -25.02 -6.85 -2.77
C LEU A 620 -24.90 -6.24 -4.17
N VAL A 621 -24.00 -5.27 -4.34
CA VAL A 621 -23.82 -4.54 -5.61
C VAL A 621 -22.66 -5.07 -6.42
N LYS A 622 -21.57 -5.53 -5.75
CA LYS A 622 -20.39 -6.11 -6.39
C LYS A 622 -19.71 -7.13 -5.49
N ALA A 623 -19.09 -8.13 -6.12
CA ALA A 623 -18.20 -9.08 -5.46
C ALA A 623 -16.98 -9.32 -6.35
N ARG A 624 -15.81 -9.48 -5.73
CA ARG A 624 -14.53 -9.79 -6.42
C ARG A 624 -13.83 -10.93 -5.67
N ASP A 625 -13.06 -11.74 -6.41
CA ASP A 625 -12.16 -12.73 -5.83
C ASP A 625 -10.82 -12.10 -5.36
N THR A 626 -9.90 -12.93 -4.89
CA THR A 626 -8.54 -12.51 -4.47
C THR A 626 -7.73 -11.83 -5.56
N ASP A 627 -7.97 -12.24 -6.81
CA ASP A 627 -7.26 -11.70 -7.96
C ASP A 627 -7.91 -10.40 -8.50
N GLY A 628 -8.99 -9.95 -7.82
CA GLY A 628 -9.73 -8.74 -8.18
C GLY A 628 -10.74 -8.93 -9.32
N HIS A 629 -10.98 -10.16 -9.80
CA HIS A 629 -11.95 -10.43 -10.84
C HIS A 629 -13.37 -10.33 -10.32
N SER A 630 -14.25 -9.72 -11.10
CA SER A 630 -15.67 -9.59 -10.73
C SER A 630 -16.39 -10.93 -10.76
N LEU A 631 -17.09 -11.24 -9.68
CA LEU A 631 -17.92 -12.42 -9.52
C LEU A 631 -19.41 -12.09 -9.75
N ALA A 632 -20.18 -13.07 -10.18
CA ALA A 632 -21.63 -12.94 -10.31
C ALA A 632 -22.27 -12.78 -8.91
N THR A 633 -22.98 -11.67 -8.68
CA THR A 633 -23.54 -11.34 -7.35
C THR A 633 -24.60 -12.33 -6.86
N GLY A 634 -25.41 -12.90 -7.75
CA GLY A 634 -26.47 -13.84 -7.35
C GLY A 634 -26.00 -15.13 -6.68
N PRO A 635 -25.01 -15.87 -7.22
CA PRO A 635 -24.39 -17.01 -6.55
C PRO A 635 -23.71 -16.62 -5.24
N VAL A 636 -22.94 -15.54 -5.22
CA VAL A 636 -22.24 -15.05 -4.01
C VAL A 636 -23.23 -14.70 -2.91
N GLN A 637 -24.33 -14.00 -3.24
CA GLN A 637 -25.39 -13.67 -2.26
C GLN A 637 -26.00 -14.92 -1.63
N LYS A 638 -26.31 -15.93 -2.44
CA LYS A 638 -26.85 -17.21 -1.94
C LYS A 638 -25.87 -17.93 -1.05
N GLN A 639 -24.60 -17.91 -1.40
CA GLN A 639 -23.54 -18.52 -0.60
C GLN A 639 -23.39 -17.80 0.75
N ILE A 640 -23.34 -16.46 0.76
CA ILE A 640 -23.32 -15.66 1.98
C ILE A 640 -24.51 -16.01 2.90
N GLN A 641 -25.72 -16.09 2.34
CA GLN A 641 -26.92 -16.45 3.11
C GLN A 641 -26.85 -17.87 3.69
N ALA A 642 -26.39 -18.84 2.91
CA ALA A 642 -26.23 -20.22 3.36
C ALA A 642 -25.21 -20.35 4.50
N GLU A 643 -24.09 -19.63 4.41
CA GLU A 643 -23.02 -19.67 5.42
C GLU A 643 -23.37 -18.87 6.68
N THR A 644 -24.15 -17.77 6.55
CA THR A 644 -24.66 -17.03 7.72
C THR A 644 -25.59 -17.88 8.58
N LEU A 645 -26.29 -18.86 7.98
CA LEU A 645 -27.11 -19.83 8.67
C LEU A 645 -26.34 -21.04 9.21
N GLY A 646 -25.09 -21.26 8.75
CA GLY A 646 -24.21 -22.37 9.12
C GLY A 646 -23.03 -21.95 10.02
N SER A 647 -22.21 -22.95 10.39
CA SER A 647 -20.99 -22.73 11.19
C SER A 647 -19.78 -22.20 10.39
N GLU A 648 -19.88 -22.05 9.08
CA GLU A 648 -18.75 -21.93 8.13
C GLU A 648 -18.57 -20.55 7.47
N VAL A 649 -19.05 -19.44 8.06
CA VAL A 649 -18.80 -18.07 7.53
C VAL A 649 -17.30 -17.78 7.34
N GLN A 650 -16.44 -18.51 8.04
CA GLN A 650 -14.98 -18.40 7.90
C GLN A 650 -14.45 -18.92 6.55
N SER A 651 -15.15 -19.84 5.86
CA SER A 651 -14.64 -20.42 4.62
C SER A 651 -14.72 -19.45 3.43
N LEU A 652 -15.75 -18.62 3.37
CA LEU A 652 -15.90 -17.57 2.33
C LEU A 652 -14.86 -16.46 2.46
N MET A 653 -14.62 -16.05 3.68
CA MET A 653 -13.70 -14.94 3.95
C MET A 653 -12.23 -15.40 3.94
N GLY A 654 -11.96 -16.69 4.21
CA GLY A 654 -10.63 -17.30 4.01
C GLY A 654 -10.21 -17.37 2.53
N GLN A 655 -11.16 -17.21 1.60
CA GLN A 655 -10.89 -17.12 0.17
C GLN A 655 -10.56 -15.69 -0.30
N GLY A 656 -10.40 -14.71 0.61
CA GLY A 656 -10.04 -13.32 0.26
C GLY A 656 -11.10 -12.59 -0.55
N LEU A 657 -12.37 -12.91 -0.33
CA LEU A 657 -13.49 -12.29 -1.03
C LEU A 657 -13.65 -10.82 -0.67
N SER A 658 -13.80 -9.96 -1.68
CA SER A 658 -14.11 -8.54 -1.55
C SER A 658 -15.56 -8.30 -1.97
N VAL A 659 -16.42 -7.77 -1.05
CA VAL A 659 -17.86 -7.60 -1.28
C VAL A 659 -18.34 -6.20 -0.94
N TYR A 660 -19.24 -5.68 -1.77
CA TYR A 660 -19.82 -4.33 -1.64
C TYR A 660 -21.33 -4.43 -1.46
N PHE A 661 -21.80 -3.95 -0.33
CA PHE A 661 -23.22 -3.87 -0.02
C PHE A 661 -23.68 -2.41 -0.02
N GLN A 662 -24.84 -2.15 -0.62
CA GLN A 662 -25.50 -0.85 -0.58
C GLN A 662 -26.71 -0.91 0.33
N LYS A 663 -26.84 0.04 1.28
CA LYS A 663 -28.04 0.22 2.09
C LYS A 663 -29.18 0.73 1.21
N ARG A 664 -30.34 0.05 1.23
CA ARG A 664 -31.50 0.47 0.46
C ARG A 664 -32.07 1.77 1.00
N ARG A 665 -32.76 2.52 0.15
CA ARG A 665 -33.41 3.78 0.50
C ARG A 665 -34.71 3.58 1.25
#